data_4ae943530d538f9c774d8b6281c7ad26
#
_entry.id   4ae943530d538f9c774d8b6281c7ad26
#
_cell.length_a   1.000
_cell.length_b   1.000
_cell.length_c   1.000
_cell.angle_alpha   90.00
_cell.angle_beta   90.00
_cell.angle_gamma   90.00
#
_symmetry.space_group_name_H-M   'P 1'
#
loop_
_entity.id
_entity.type
_entity.pdbx_description
1 polymer ?
#
loop_
_entity_poly.entity_id
_entity_poly.type
_entity_poly.pdbx_seq_one_letter_code
_entity_poly.pdbx_strand_id
1 'polypeptide(L)'
;MQRYEITGMSCAACASHVEKAVSAVPGVAGVAVSLLTNSMQVDYTPDADPDTTARRICNAVEAAGYGASLATAESENAELEDTETPKLKKRLIASLCFLVPLMYVSMGHMIGLPLPSFMEGHGSGAMVFALVQLALTLPVCWINRAFFISGWKGIKSRAPGMDALVSMGAGAALLYGLYAIVMIGIGLKNDDMELIMQYRHDLYFESAATILTLITVGKTLEAYSKGKTTDALKSLMKLAPQTACVLRDSEQVMLPVSEVQVGDLFLVRPGESIPVDGTVTEGISSVNEAALTGESMPVDKFPGSPVSAATINQNGALTCRAERVGQDTTLSQVIRLVRDAAATKAPLAKTADKVSGIFVPAVTCIALLTFVIWLLLGQTFTYALARGISVLVISCPCALGLATPVAIMVGSGVGAKNGILFKTAASLETTGYTDAVLLDKTGTITTGEPSVVKIVGTRNVPAKFLLSMAAGLELRSEHPLARAILKEAEKDKLSYATVADFEAVPGKGLQGKVAGKVIAGGNADFIRETCELTSDLERAGEEMSRDGVTPLYFSLAGKPAGVIGVSDVVKQTSAEAISQMKALGLQVVLLTGDNAATAKHIGAMVGLDEDHVIAGVLPAGKEAEVRRLQAAGRVAMVGDGINDAPALTRAETGIAIGAGADVALDAADVVLVRSDLADVPAAVRLSRAVVRNIHQNLFWAFFYNAVCIPLAAGVFTGIGITLNPMIASAAMSLSSVCVVTNALRLNTFNPRSAAHDAPPKHKAPARELPAETVCETRSCPVKNEIKTEEVTMKKTIHIEGMMCGHCEATVKKALEALDGVQSAEVSHEKGTAIVALTADVADADLKAAVEAKDYTVTGIDA
;
A
#
# COMPACT_ATOMS: atom_id res chain seq x y z
N MET A 1 -15.82 2.60 2.23
CA MET A 1 -15.28 1.26 1.85
C MET A 1 -16.02 0.15 2.59
N GLN A 2 -16.51 -0.89 1.88
CA GLN A 2 -17.04 -2.11 2.50
C GLN A 2 -16.27 -3.33 2.00
N ARG A 3 -16.11 -4.33 2.89
CA ARG A 3 -15.36 -5.54 2.61
C ARG A 3 -16.29 -6.75 2.47
N TYR A 4 -15.95 -7.62 1.51
CA TYR A 4 -16.67 -8.87 1.23
C TYR A 4 -15.69 -10.03 1.20
N GLU A 5 -16.11 -11.18 1.69
CA GLU A 5 -15.46 -12.46 1.48
C GLU A 5 -15.90 -13.08 0.15
N ILE A 6 -14.95 -13.57 -0.63
CA ILE A 6 -15.21 -14.21 -1.92
C ILE A 6 -14.76 -15.66 -1.87
N THR A 7 -15.65 -16.57 -2.22
CA THR A 7 -15.34 -18.00 -2.28
C THR A 7 -15.32 -18.50 -3.71
N GLY A 8 -14.45 -19.48 -3.99
CA GLY A 8 -14.35 -20.13 -5.30
C GLY A 8 -13.35 -19.51 -6.28
N MET A 9 -12.60 -18.48 -5.90
CA MET A 9 -11.50 -17.97 -6.71
C MET A 9 -10.29 -18.89 -6.62
N SER A 10 -9.67 -19.21 -7.77
CA SER A 10 -8.49 -20.10 -7.85
C SER A 10 -7.29 -19.47 -8.56
N CYS A 11 -7.48 -18.34 -9.25
CA CYS A 11 -6.41 -17.68 -10.02
C CYS A 11 -6.69 -16.19 -10.25
N ALA A 12 -5.66 -15.45 -10.72
CA ALA A 12 -5.76 -14.02 -11.00
C ALA A 12 -6.87 -13.67 -12.03
N ALA A 13 -7.08 -14.54 -13.03
CA ALA A 13 -8.17 -14.35 -13.99
C ALA A 13 -9.56 -14.40 -13.32
N CYS A 14 -9.73 -15.24 -12.28
CA CYS A 14 -10.97 -15.30 -11.48
C CYS A 14 -11.19 -13.97 -10.75
N ALA A 15 -10.14 -13.44 -10.09
CA ALA A 15 -10.20 -12.15 -9.38
C ALA A 15 -10.57 -11.00 -10.34
N SER A 16 -9.94 -10.95 -11.52
CA SER A 16 -10.26 -9.95 -12.56
C SER A 16 -11.69 -10.09 -13.11
N HIS A 17 -12.21 -11.31 -13.19
CA HIS A 17 -13.59 -11.55 -13.61
C HIS A 17 -14.62 -11.06 -12.58
N VAL A 18 -14.39 -11.34 -11.30
CA VAL A 18 -15.20 -10.82 -10.19
C VAL A 18 -15.14 -9.28 -10.16
N GLU A 19 -13.95 -8.70 -10.29
CA GLU A 19 -13.74 -7.26 -10.31
C GLU A 19 -14.55 -6.58 -11.42
N LYS A 20 -14.51 -7.15 -12.64
CA LYS A 20 -15.28 -6.65 -13.78
C LYS A 20 -16.80 -6.79 -13.57
N ALA A 21 -17.26 -7.89 -12.97
CA ALA A 21 -18.68 -8.10 -12.70
C ALA A 21 -19.21 -7.09 -11.66
N VAL A 22 -18.44 -6.82 -10.62
CA VAL A 22 -18.82 -5.90 -9.53
C VAL A 22 -18.71 -4.44 -9.97
N SER A 23 -17.67 -4.09 -10.77
CA SER A 23 -17.53 -2.73 -11.33
C SER A 23 -18.70 -2.32 -12.22
N ALA A 24 -19.45 -3.27 -12.77
CA ALA A 24 -20.63 -3.00 -13.57
C ALA A 24 -21.91 -2.79 -12.74
N VAL A 25 -21.86 -2.95 -11.43
CA VAL A 25 -23.02 -2.77 -10.53
C VAL A 25 -23.26 -1.29 -10.26
N PRO A 26 -24.48 -0.77 -10.51
CA PRO A 26 -24.81 0.62 -10.17
C PRO A 26 -24.65 0.89 -8.67
N GLY A 27 -23.97 1.99 -8.33
CA GLY A 27 -23.66 2.35 -6.94
C GLY A 27 -22.25 1.97 -6.49
N VAL A 28 -21.45 1.34 -7.37
CA VAL A 28 -20.03 1.02 -7.11
C VAL A 28 -19.14 2.09 -7.74
N ALA A 29 -18.34 2.76 -6.93
CA ALA A 29 -17.33 3.75 -7.38
C ALA A 29 -15.99 3.08 -7.69
N GLY A 30 -15.60 2.09 -6.88
CA GLY A 30 -14.34 1.36 -7.04
C GLY A 30 -14.44 -0.04 -6.46
N VAL A 31 -13.66 -0.98 -7.04
CA VAL A 31 -13.55 -2.34 -6.51
C VAL A 31 -12.12 -2.84 -6.65
N ALA A 32 -11.64 -3.49 -5.60
CA ALA A 32 -10.37 -4.20 -5.59
C ALA A 32 -10.59 -5.61 -5.06
N VAL A 33 -10.21 -6.62 -5.85
CA VAL A 33 -10.35 -8.03 -5.51
C VAL A 33 -8.99 -8.63 -5.21
N SER A 34 -8.80 -9.19 -4.04
CA SER A 34 -7.58 -9.86 -3.61
C SER A 34 -7.73 -11.37 -3.65
N LEU A 35 -6.95 -12.03 -4.52
CA LEU A 35 -6.86 -13.48 -4.54
C LEU A 35 -6.14 -14.04 -3.32
N LEU A 36 -5.26 -13.23 -2.70
CA LEU A 36 -4.43 -13.68 -1.59
C LEU A 36 -5.24 -13.83 -0.30
N THR A 37 -6.11 -12.84 -0.04
CA THR A 37 -6.99 -12.81 1.13
C THR A 37 -8.39 -13.37 0.85
N ASN A 38 -8.67 -13.81 -0.38
CA ASN A 38 -10.00 -14.21 -0.84
C ASN A 38 -11.09 -13.18 -0.50
N SER A 39 -10.75 -11.90 -0.57
CA SER A 39 -11.63 -10.80 -0.21
C SER A 39 -11.72 -9.74 -1.31
N MET A 40 -12.72 -8.89 -1.19
CA MET A 40 -12.97 -7.78 -2.07
C MET A 40 -13.30 -6.54 -1.26
N GLN A 41 -12.67 -5.42 -1.61
CA GLN A 41 -13.03 -4.09 -1.09
C GLN A 41 -13.82 -3.34 -2.15
N VAL A 42 -14.92 -2.73 -1.75
CA VAL A 42 -15.80 -1.97 -2.63
C VAL A 42 -16.04 -0.58 -2.07
N ASP A 43 -15.80 0.42 -2.91
CA ASP A 43 -16.15 1.80 -2.63
C ASP A 43 -17.52 2.10 -3.25
N TYR A 44 -18.42 2.66 -2.44
CA TYR A 44 -19.73 3.06 -2.90
C TYR A 44 -19.72 4.51 -3.39
N THR A 45 -20.59 4.80 -4.36
CA THR A 45 -20.88 6.21 -4.71
C THR A 45 -21.62 6.89 -3.55
N PRO A 46 -21.48 8.21 -3.37
CA PRO A 46 -22.12 8.93 -2.27
C PRO A 46 -23.65 8.74 -2.19
N ASP A 47 -24.30 8.50 -3.33
CA ASP A 47 -25.76 8.35 -3.46
C ASP A 47 -26.24 6.90 -3.34
N ALA A 48 -25.34 5.94 -3.11
CA ALA A 48 -25.69 4.52 -3.06
C ALA A 48 -26.26 4.12 -1.69
N ASP A 49 -27.41 3.44 -1.70
CA ASP A 49 -27.92 2.76 -0.51
C ASP A 49 -27.08 1.51 -0.22
N PRO A 50 -26.41 1.44 0.96
CA PRO A 50 -25.46 0.36 1.26
C PRO A 50 -26.09 -1.04 1.22
N ASP A 51 -27.30 -1.23 1.73
CA ASP A 51 -27.93 -2.55 1.85
C ASP A 51 -28.39 -3.10 0.51
N THR A 52 -28.99 -2.25 -0.32
CA THR A 52 -29.45 -2.66 -1.66
C THR A 52 -28.26 -2.90 -2.59
N THR A 53 -27.20 -2.08 -2.49
CA THR A 53 -25.98 -2.22 -3.28
C THR A 53 -25.24 -3.50 -2.88
N ALA A 54 -25.14 -3.81 -1.58
CA ALA A 54 -24.51 -5.04 -1.08
C ALA A 54 -25.20 -6.29 -1.66
N ARG A 55 -26.54 -6.34 -1.67
CA ARG A 55 -27.30 -7.46 -2.27
C ARG A 55 -27.05 -7.58 -3.77
N ARG A 56 -26.98 -6.44 -4.52
CA ARG A 56 -26.68 -6.45 -5.95
C ARG A 56 -25.27 -6.96 -6.23
N ILE A 57 -24.31 -6.60 -5.40
CA ILE A 57 -22.92 -7.07 -5.49
C ILE A 57 -22.86 -8.59 -5.27
N CYS A 58 -23.48 -9.12 -4.21
CA CYS A 58 -23.53 -10.56 -3.98
C CYS A 58 -24.14 -11.30 -5.15
N ASN A 59 -25.27 -10.82 -5.68
CA ASN A 59 -25.93 -11.42 -6.85
C ASN A 59 -25.04 -11.35 -8.11
N ALA A 60 -24.31 -10.25 -8.33
CA ALA A 60 -23.42 -10.12 -9.47
C ALA A 60 -22.23 -11.11 -9.39
N VAL A 61 -21.69 -11.31 -8.19
CA VAL A 61 -20.61 -12.28 -7.94
C VAL A 61 -21.13 -13.71 -8.10
N GLU A 62 -22.32 -14.02 -7.63
CA GLU A 62 -22.96 -15.33 -7.85
C GLU A 62 -23.26 -15.59 -9.31
N ALA A 63 -23.75 -14.60 -10.06
CA ALA A 63 -23.96 -14.70 -11.49
C ALA A 63 -22.64 -14.93 -12.25
N ALA A 64 -21.53 -14.39 -11.76
CA ALA A 64 -20.19 -14.67 -12.27
C ALA A 64 -19.66 -16.07 -11.88
N GLY A 65 -20.38 -16.82 -11.04
CA GLY A 65 -20.06 -18.21 -10.68
C GLY A 65 -19.23 -18.36 -9.39
N TYR A 66 -19.13 -17.31 -8.56
CA TYR A 66 -18.41 -17.28 -7.29
C TYR A 66 -19.38 -17.00 -6.14
N GLY A 67 -18.96 -17.25 -4.89
CA GLY A 67 -19.75 -16.87 -3.72
C GLY A 67 -19.25 -15.55 -3.13
N ALA A 68 -20.15 -14.71 -2.63
CA ALA A 68 -19.81 -13.50 -1.89
C ALA A 68 -20.66 -13.35 -0.64
N SER A 69 -20.05 -12.91 0.46
CA SER A 69 -20.70 -12.54 1.71
C SER A 69 -20.06 -11.29 2.30
N LEU A 70 -20.85 -10.50 3.04
CA LEU A 70 -20.31 -9.34 3.75
C LEU A 70 -19.36 -9.83 4.86
N ALA A 71 -18.19 -9.23 4.96
CA ALA A 71 -17.23 -9.58 6.01
C ALA A 71 -17.75 -9.13 7.39
N THR A 72 -17.69 -10.03 8.38
CA THR A 72 -18.04 -9.75 9.78
C THR A 72 -16.75 -9.76 10.62
N ALA A 73 -16.76 -9.10 11.78
CA ALA A 73 -15.59 -9.04 12.67
C ALA A 73 -15.10 -10.44 13.12
N GLU A 74 -15.98 -11.40 13.23
CA GLU A 74 -15.64 -12.80 13.55
C GLU A 74 -15.00 -13.51 12.36
N SER A 75 -15.47 -13.24 11.13
CA SER A 75 -14.91 -13.80 9.91
C SER A 75 -13.50 -13.24 9.62
N GLU A 76 -13.24 -12.01 10.01
CA GLU A 76 -11.94 -11.36 9.83
C GLU A 76 -10.80 -12.05 10.61
N ASN A 77 -11.06 -12.59 11.78
CA ASN A 77 -10.09 -13.37 12.55
C ASN A 77 -9.90 -14.78 11.98
N ALA A 78 -10.97 -15.39 11.46
CA ALA A 78 -10.95 -16.71 10.84
C ALA A 78 -10.20 -16.73 9.50
N GLU A 79 -10.17 -15.63 8.73
CA GLU A 79 -9.44 -15.50 7.45
C GLU A 79 -7.93 -15.75 7.57
N LEU A 80 -7.33 -15.51 8.71
CA LEU A 80 -5.90 -15.71 8.93
C LEU A 80 -5.53 -17.17 9.22
N GLU A 81 -6.49 -18.03 9.53
CA GLU A 81 -6.23 -19.45 9.71
C GLU A 81 -6.09 -20.14 8.35
N ASP A 82 -5.00 -20.87 8.19
CA ASP A 82 -4.73 -21.67 6.99
C ASP A 82 -5.64 -22.92 6.97
N THR A 83 -6.86 -22.76 6.49
CA THR A 83 -7.83 -23.86 6.33
C THR A 83 -7.70 -24.57 4.97
N GLU A 84 -7.01 -23.97 3.99
CA GLU A 84 -6.85 -24.53 2.65
C GLU A 84 -5.75 -25.57 2.57
N THR A 85 -4.59 -25.33 3.19
CA THR A 85 -3.44 -26.27 3.14
C THR A 85 -3.79 -27.66 3.67
N PRO A 86 -4.49 -27.83 4.82
CA PRO A 86 -4.89 -29.16 5.30
C PRO A 86 -5.82 -29.90 4.34
N LYS A 87 -6.78 -29.18 3.70
CA LYS A 87 -7.72 -29.75 2.72
C LYS A 87 -6.97 -30.22 1.47
N LEU A 88 -6.09 -29.36 0.92
CA LEU A 88 -5.27 -29.69 -0.25
C LEU A 88 -4.29 -30.81 0.03
N LYS A 89 -3.68 -30.87 1.23
CA LYS A 89 -2.79 -31.97 1.64
C LYS A 89 -3.52 -33.31 1.70
N LYS A 90 -4.73 -33.37 2.27
CA LYS A 90 -5.57 -34.59 2.27
C LYS A 90 -5.90 -35.03 0.85
N ARG A 91 -6.29 -34.10 -0.03
CA ARG A 91 -6.61 -34.33 -1.43
C ARG A 91 -5.38 -34.82 -2.21
N LEU A 92 -4.20 -34.26 -1.96
CA LEU A 92 -2.94 -34.67 -2.56
C LEU A 92 -2.56 -36.10 -2.15
N ILE A 93 -2.61 -36.43 -0.87
CA ILE A 93 -2.30 -37.77 -0.37
C ILE A 93 -3.26 -38.79 -0.99
N ALA A 94 -4.55 -38.49 -1.03
CA ALA A 94 -5.53 -39.36 -1.67
C ALA A 94 -5.25 -39.56 -3.16
N SER A 95 -4.86 -38.51 -3.90
CA SER A 95 -4.48 -38.62 -5.32
C SER A 95 -3.22 -39.48 -5.51
N LEU A 96 -2.21 -39.33 -4.65
CA LEU A 96 -0.97 -40.10 -4.70
C LEU A 96 -1.20 -41.59 -4.44
N CYS A 97 -2.14 -41.96 -3.56
CA CYS A 97 -2.50 -43.35 -3.30
C CYS A 97 -2.97 -44.11 -4.56
N PHE A 98 -3.57 -43.43 -5.51
CA PHE A 98 -4.00 -44.00 -6.77
C PHE A 98 -2.97 -43.79 -7.90
N LEU A 99 -2.27 -42.65 -7.91
CA LEU A 99 -1.28 -42.34 -8.92
C LEU A 99 -0.06 -43.29 -8.86
N VAL A 100 0.45 -43.61 -7.67
CA VAL A 100 1.63 -44.48 -7.54
C VAL A 100 1.36 -45.87 -8.09
N PRO A 101 0.26 -46.58 -7.75
CA PRO A 101 -0.10 -47.84 -8.43
C PRO A 101 -0.33 -47.67 -9.94
N LEU A 102 -0.95 -46.58 -10.39
CA LEU A 102 -1.13 -46.32 -11.80
C LEU A 102 0.20 -46.19 -12.57
N MET A 103 1.16 -45.45 -11.98
CA MET A 103 2.52 -45.31 -12.54
C MET A 103 3.26 -46.66 -12.55
N TYR A 104 3.09 -47.49 -11.54
CA TYR A 104 3.62 -48.85 -11.51
C TYR A 104 3.08 -49.68 -12.68
N VAL A 105 1.76 -49.68 -12.88
CA VAL A 105 1.11 -50.42 -13.97
C VAL A 105 1.53 -49.87 -15.33
N SER A 106 1.49 -48.56 -15.55
CA SER A 106 1.78 -47.94 -16.85
C SER A 106 3.25 -48.03 -17.27
N MET A 107 4.19 -47.70 -16.33
CA MET A 107 5.61 -47.51 -16.64
C MET A 107 6.51 -48.54 -15.98
N GLY A 108 6.02 -49.33 -15.04
CA GLY A 108 6.84 -50.29 -14.29
C GLY A 108 7.57 -51.31 -15.19
N HIS A 109 6.95 -51.75 -16.26
CA HIS A 109 7.55 -52.68 -17.25
C HIS A 109 8.76 -52.05 -17.97
N MET A 110 8.83 -50.73 -18.16
CA MET A 110 9.96 -50.04 -18.80
C MET A 110 11.23 -50.08 -17.95
N ILE A 111 11.08 -50.20 -16.61
CA ILE A 111 12.18 -50.26 -15.65
C ILE A 111 12.39 -51.70 -15.11
N GLY A 112 11.80 -52.69 -15.78
CA GLY A 112 11.99 -54.12 -15.47
C GLY A 112 11.20 -54.65 -14.29
N LEU A 113 10.18 -53.93 -13.78
CA LEU A 113 9.31 -54.38 -12.71
C LEU A 113 8.29 -55.40 -13.24
N PRO A 114 8.02 -56.53 -12.52
CA PRO A 114 7.10 -57.57 -12.99
C PRO A 114 5.66 -57.04 -12.95
N LEU A 115 4.96 -57.24 -14.05
CA LEU A 115 3.49 -57.03 -14.10
C LEU A 115 2.79 -58.34 -13.73
N PRO A 116 1.56 -58.27 -13.14
CA PRO A 116 0.77 -59.50 -12.97
C PRO A 116 0.51 -60.21 -14.26
N SER A 117 0.61 -61.55 -14.32
CA SER A 117 0.53 -62.36 -15.52
C SER A 117 -0.79 -62.19 -16.32
N PHE A 118 -1.91 -61.80 -15.68
CA PHE A 118 -3.16 -61.50 -16.30
C PHE A 118 -3.18 -60.19 -17.12
N MET A 119 -2.17 -59.34 -16.97
CA MET A 119 -1.94 -58.09 -17.71
C MET A 119 -0.86 -58.22 -18.80
N GLU A 120 -0.08 -59.34 -18.80
CA GLU A 120 1.04 -59.61 -19.68
C GLU A 120 0.51 -60.30 -20.96
N GLY A 121 -0.44 -60.14 -21.60
CA GLY A 121 -0.92 -60.76 -22.85
C GLY A 121 -1.13 -59.76 -23.97
N HIS A 122 -0.88 -60.23 -25.19
CA HIS A 122 -1.12 -59.40 -26.38
C HIS A 122 -2.63 -59.37 -26.80
N GLY A 123 -3.46 -60.17 -26.18
CA GLY A 123 -4.88 -60.28 -26.48
C GLY A 123 -5.76 -59.66 -25.41
N SER A 124 -6.47 -60.48 -24.65
CA SER A 124 -7.32 -60.05 -23.54
C SER A 124 -6.58 -59.32 -22.42
N GLY A 125 -5.26 -59.60 -22.24
CA GLY A 125 -4.41 -58.91 -21.29
C GLY A 125 -4.23 -57.42 -21.57
N ALA A 126 -4.19 -57.00 -22.82
CA ALA A 126 -4.14 -55.57 -23.20
C ALA A 126 -5.41 -54.84 -22.80
N MET A 127 -6.57 -55.45 -22.92
CA MET A 127 -7.86 -54.88 -22.49
C MET A 127 -7.89 -54.74 -20.94
N VAL A 128 -7.45 -55.78 -20.22
CA VAL A 128 -7.39 -55.74 -18.75
C VAL A 128 -6.43 -54.62 -18.27
N PHE A 129 -5.27 -54.50 -18.92
CA PHE A 129 -4.27 -53.48 -18.64
C PHE A 129 -4.87 -52.05 -18.82
N ALA A 130 -5.63 -51.81 -19.89
CA ALA A 130 -6.31 -50.53 -20.15
C ALA A 130 -7.43 -50.26 -19.15
N LEU A 131 -8.24 -51.25 -18.79
CA LEU A 131 -9.32 -51.13 -17.81
C LEU A 131 -8.80 -50.88 -16.40
N VAL A 132 -7.69 -51.50 -16.00
CA VAL A 132 -7.02 -51.25 -14.69
C VAL A 132 -6.48 -49.83 -14.64
N GLN A 133 -5.86 -49.31 -15.67
CA GLN A 133 -5.44 -47.92 -15.73
C GLN A 133 -6.63 -46.95 -15.64
N LEU A 134 -7.69 -47.21 -16.33
CA LEU A 134 -8.92 -46.41 -16.21
C LEU A 134 -9.49 -46.47 -14.80
N ALA A 135 -9.57 -47.65 -14.19
CA ALA A 135 -10.07 -47.84 -12.81
C ALA A 135 -9.26 -47.06 -11.75
N LEU A 136 -7.93 -46.94 -11.96
CA LEU A 136 -7.05 -46.18 -11.08
C LEU A 136 -7.10 -44.66 -11.38
N THR A 137 -7.40 -44.25 -12.62
CA THR A 137 -7.49 -42.84 -13.03
C THR A 137 -8.78 -42.18 -12.61
N LEU A 138 -9.92 -42.90 -12.68
CA LEU A 138 -11.22 -42.36 -12.31
C LEU A 138 -11.29 -41.81 -10.88
N PRO A 139 -10.79 -42.47 -9.83
CA PRO A 139 -10.70 -41.89 -8.47
C PRO A 139 -9.91 -40.60 -8.43
N VAL A 140 -8.77 -40.48 -9.16
CA VAL A 140 -7.97 -39.26 -9.20
C VAL A 140 -8.78 -38.12 -9.84
N CYS A 141 -9.51 -38.41 -10.92
CA CYS A 141 -10.42 -37.44 -11.55
C CYS A 141 -11.55 -37.01 -10.61
N TRP A 142 -12.12 -37.95 -9.85
CA TRP A 142 -13.18 -37.66 -8.87
C TRP A 142 -12.68 -36.82 -7.70
N ILE A 143 -11.53 -37.16 -7.13
CA ILE A 143 -10.87 -36.39 -6.06
C ILE A 143 -10.60 -34.96 -6.55
N ASN A 144 -10.22 -34.80 -7.82
CA ASN A 144 -9.84 -33.55 -8.45
C ASN A 144 -10.97 -32.91 -9.31
N ARG A 145 -12.23 -33.34 -9.14
CA ARG A 145 -13.37 -32.86 -9.93
C ARG A 145 -13.59 -31.35 -9.91
N ALA A 146 -13.10 -30.67 -8.88
CA ALA A 146 -13.18 -29.22 -8.77
C ALA A 146 -12.52 -28.52 -9.97
N PHE A 147 -11.41 -29.03 -10.51
CA PHE A 147 -10.77 -28.45 -11.70
C PHE A 147 -11.68 -28.51 -12.94
N PHE A 148 -12.38 -29.64 -13.14
CA PHE A 148 -13.31 -29.78 -14.26
C PHE A 148 -14.54 -28.87 -14.12
N ILE A 149 -15.09 -28.77 -12.90
CA ILE A 149 -16.25 -27.91 -12.61
C ILE A 149 -15.90 -26.43 -12.81
N SER A 150 -14.79 -25.97 -12.20
CA SER A 150 -14.33 -24.58 -12.33
C SER A 150 -13.88 -24.26 -13.74
N GLY A 151 -13.18 -25.21 -14.42
CA GLY A 151 -12.75 -25.05 -15.79
C GLY A 151 -13.92 -24.89 -16.76
N TRP A 152 -14.96 -25.72 -16.63
CA TRP A 152 -16.16 -25.63 -17.45
C TRP A 152 -16.94 -24.34 -17.22
N LYS A 153 -17.08 -23.93 -15.96
CA LYS A 153 -17.70 -22.63 -15.60
C LYS A 153 -16.93 -21.46 -16.25
N GLY A 154 -15.58 -21.47 -16.15
CA GLY A 154 -14.73 -20.44 -16.74
C GLY A 154 -14.86 -20.35 -18.26
N ILE A 155 -14.98 -21.48 -18.96
CA ILE A 155 -15.20 -21.51 -20.41
C ILE A 155 -16.59 -20.93 -20.74
N LYS A 156 -17.63 -21.35 -20.00
CA LYS A 156 -19.02 -20.91 -20.24
C LYS A 156 -19.18 -19.39 -19.98
N SER A 157 -18.50 -18.83 -18.97
CA SER A 157 -18.52 -17.40 -18.64
C SER A 157 -17.59 -16.55 -19.51
N ARG A 158 -16.94 -17.13 -20.54
CA ARG A 158 -15.93 -16.48 -21.43
C ARG A 158 -14.74 -15.86 -20.66
N ALA A 159 -14.46 -16.41 -19.49
CA ALA A 159 -13.31 -16.05 -18.66
C ALA A 159 -12.49 -17.30 -18.31
N PRO A 160 -11.88 -17.98 -19.34
CA PRO A 160 -11.12 -19.19 -19.10
C PRO A 160 -9.87 -18.88 -18.27
N GLY A 161 -9.79 -19.53 -17.11
CA GLY A 161 -8.64 -19.42 -16.21
C GLY A 161 -7.73 -20.67 -16.29
N MET A 162 -6.87 -20.83 -15.29
CA MET A 162 -5.98 -21.98 -15.14
C MET A 162 -6.75 -23.31 -15.16
N ASP A 163 -7.86 -23.39 -14.43
CA ASP A 163 -8.65 -24.62 -14.30
C ASP A 163 -9.22 -25.07 -15.66
N ALA A 164 -9.48 -24.12 -16.57
CA ALA A 164 -9.89 -24.42 -17.94
C ALA A 164 -8.78 -25.14 -18.73
N LEU A 165 -7.54 -24.64 -18.66
CA LEU A 165 -6.39 -25.27 -19.32
C LEU A 165 -6.13 -26.70 -18.80
N VAL A 166 -6.19 -26.86 -17.48
CA VAL A 166 -6.02 -28.14 -16.81
C VAL A 166 -7.11 -29.14 -17.19
N SER A 167 -8.38 -28.68 -17.16
CA SER A 167 -9.53 -29.53 -17.49
C SER A 167 -9.53 -29.94 -18.97
N MET A 168 -9.10 -29.05 -19.88
CA MET A 168 -8.94 -29.35 -21.28
C MET A 168 -7.82 -30.39 -21.50
N GLY A 169 -6.65 -30.21 -20.89
CA GLY A 169 -5.51 -31.13 -21.03
C GLY A 169 -5.81 -32.51 -20.46
N ALA A 170 -6.26 -32.59 -19.20
CA ALA A 170 -6.61 -33.85 -18.56
C ALA A 170 -7.82 -34.52 -19.18
N GLY A 171 -8.83 -33.71 -19.60
CA GLY A 171 -10.01 -34.19 -20.28
C GLY A 171 -9.70 -34.81 -21.68
N ALA A 172 -8.83 -34.15 -22.46
CA ALA A 172 -8.40 -34.66 -23.76
C ALA A 172 -7.63 -36.00 -23.61
N ALA A 173 -6.73 -36.10 -22.61
CA ALA A 173 -6.01 -37.33 -22.31
C ALA A 173 -6.96 -38.47 -21.89
N LEU A 174 -7.95 -38.17 -21.03
CA LEU A 174 -8.97 -39.14 -20.62
C LEU A 174 -9.85 -39.61 -21.77
N LEU A 175 -10.34 -38.70 -22.60
CA LEU A 175 -11.17 -39.02 -23.78
C LEU A 175 -10.41 -39.84 -24.79
N TYR A 176 -9.13 -39.51 -25.01
CA TYR A 176 -8.29 -40.30 -25.90
C TYR A 176 -8.04 -41.71 -25.32
N GLY A 177 -7.79 -41.85 -24.02
CA GLY A 177 -7.66 -43.16 -23.37
C GLY A 177 -8.92 -44.02 -23.51
N LEU A 178 -10.10 -43.42 -23.38
CA LEU A 178 -11.38 -44.11 -23.64
C LEU A 178 -11.51 -44.56 -25.14
N TYR A 179 -11.11 -43.67 -26.06
CA TYR A 179 -11.07 -44.04 -27.49
C TYR A 179 -10.09 -45.19 -27.71
N ALA A 180 -8.91 -45.18 -27.10
CA ALA A 180 -7.93 -46.25 -27.21
C ALA A 180 -8.48 -47.60 -26.70
N ILE A 181 -9.26 -47.62 -25.59
CA ILE A 181 -9.95 -48.84 -25.13
C ILE A 181 -10.88 -49.41 -26.20
N VAL A 182 -11.67 -48.54 -26.85
CA VAL A 182 -12.58 -48.95 -27.95
C VAL A 182 -11.78 -49.56 -29.10
N MET A 183 -10.67 -48.93 -29.48
CA MET A 183 -9.82 -49.44 -30.59
C MET A 183 -9.14 -50.77 -30.23
N ILE A 184 -8.69 -50.95 -28.96
CA ILE A 184 -8.21 -52.25 -28.49
C ILE A 184 -9.33 -53.30 -28.60
N GLY A 185 -10.57 -52.94 -28.23
CA GLY A 185 -11.75 -53.82 -28.38
C GLY A 185 -12.03 -54.24 -29.84
N ILE A 186 -11.91 -53.30 -30.79
CA ILE A 186 -12.04 -53.55 -32.21
C ILE A 186 -10.90 -54.48 -32.71
N GLY A 187 -9.64 -54.21 -32.29
CA GLY A 187 -8.49 -55.05 -32.54
C GLY A 187 -8.67 -56.51 -32.06
N LEU A 188 -9.19 -56.66 -30.84
CA LEU A 188 -9.51 -57.97 -30.30
C LEU A 188 -10.57 -58.74 -31.09
N LYS A 189 -11.60 -58.03 -31.60
CA LYS A 189 -12.66 -58.59 -32.41
C LYS A 189 -12.13 -59.05 -33.77
N ASN A 190 -11.16 -58.35 -34.33
CA ASN A 190 -10.65 -58.57 -35.69
C ASN A 190 -9.34 -59.36 -35.70
N ASP A 191 -8.81 -59.83 -34.55
CA ASP A 191 -7.50 -60.45 -34.34
C ASP A 191 -6.31 -59.60 -34.87
N ASP A 192 -6.47 -58.27 -34.89
CA ASP A 192 -5.46 -57.31 -35.34
C ASP A 192 -4.50 -56.97 -34.19
N MET A 193 -3.40 -57.67 -34.11
CA MET A 193 -2.38 -57.53 -33.09
C MET A 193 -1.59 -56.22 -33.19
N GLU A 194 -1.43 -55.71 -34.40
CA GLU A 194 -0.72 -54.43 -34.61
C GLU A 194 -1.53 -53.25 -34.02
N LEU A 195 -2.81 -53.23 -34.29
CA LEU A 195 -3.75 -52.26 -33.74
C LEU A 195 -3.80 -52.33 -32.19
N ILE A 196 -3.83 -53.53 -31.60
CA ILE A 196 -3.86 -53.71 -30.17
C ILE A 196 -2.56 -53.16 -29.53
N MET A 197 -1.42 -53.48 -30.11
CA MET A 197 -0.12 -53.02 -29.57
C MET A 197 0.06 -51.53 -29.66
N GLN A 198 -0.36 -50.91 -30.79
CA GLN A 198 -0.31 -49.46 -30.95
C GLN A 198 -1.10 -48.73 -29.87
N TYR A 199 -2.37 -49.07 -29.67
CA TYR A 199 -3.19 -48.40 -28.68
C TYR A 199 -2.90 -48.82 -27.24
N ARG A 200 -2.28 -49.97 -26.97
CA ARG A 200 -1.82 -50.35 -25.64
C ARG A 200 -0.70 -49.42 -25.15
N HIS A 201 0.20 -48.96 -25.99
CA HIS A 201 1.27 -48.02 -25.67
C HIS A 201 0.78 -46.57 -25.50
N ASP A 202 -0.34 -46.22 -26.09
CA ASP A 202 -0.84 -44.86 -26.22
C ASP A 202 -2.11 -44.61 -25.36
N LEU A 203 -2.18 -45.11 -24.13
CA LEU A 203 -3.40 -45.01 -23.31
C LEU A 203 -3.63 -43.63 -22.66
N TYR A 204 -2.58 -42.89 -22.30
CA TYR A 204 -2.58 -41.54 -21.69
C TYR A 204 -3.38 -41.38 -20.40
N PHE A 205 -3.88 -42.44 -19.72
CA PHE A 205 -4.56 -42.40 -18.47
C PHE A 205 -3.64 -41.90 -17.35
N GLU A 206 -2.37 -42.37 -17.35
CA GLU A 206 -1.34 -41.90 -16.41
C GLU A 206 -1.03 -40.40 -16.61
N SER A 207 -1.08 -39.90 -17.82
CA SER A 207 -0.88 -38.48 -18.12
C SER A 207 -2.00 -37.65 -17.53
N ALA A 208 -3.28 -38.05 -17.69
CA ALA A 208 -4.40 -37.35 -17.09
C ALA A 208 -4.31 -37.30 -15.54
N ALA A 209 -4.03 -38.43 -14.91
CA ALA A 209 -3.90 -38.52 -13.46
C ALA A 209 -2.69 -37.74 -12.93
N THR A 210 -1.56 -37.77 -13.64
CA THR A 210 -0.32 -37.07 -13.27
C THR A 210 -0.51 -35.55 -13.40
N ILE A 211 -1.11 -35.04 -14.46
CA ILE A 211 -1.43 -33.62 -14.62
C ILE A 211 -2.24 -33.13 -13.42
N LEU A 212 -3.35 -33.80 -13.07
CA LEU A 212 -4.21 -33.43 -11.96
C LEU A 212 -3.48 -33.48 -10.61
N THR A 213 -2.66 -34.51 -10.38
CA THR A 213 -1.95 -34.67 -9.12
C THR A 213 -0.81 -33.66 -8.98
N LEU A 214 0.01 -33.44 -10.00
CA LEU A 214 1.11 -32.46 -9.97
C LEU A 214 0.61 -31.04 -9.83
N ILE A 215 -0.52 -30.70 -10.45
CA ILE A 215 -1.16 -29.40 -10.22
C ILE A 215 -1.66 -29.28 -8.78
N THR A 216 -2.18 -30.37 -8.20
CA THR A 216 -2.56 -30.39 -6.79
C THR A 216 -1.33 -30.24 -5.86
N VAL A 217 -0.14 -30.79 -6.24
CA VAL A 217 1.13 -30.50 -5.55
C VAL A 217 1.41 -29.00 -5.61
N GLY A 218 1.39 -28.40 -6.81
CA GLY A 218 1.61 -26.97 -7.02
C GLY A 218 0.68 -26.12 -6.16
N LYS A 219 -0.62 -26.42 -6.15
CA LYS A 219 -1.63 -25.75 -5.32
C LYS A 219 -1.40 -25.92 -3.81
N THR A 220 -0.94 -27.09 -3.38
CA THR A 220 -0.63 -27.34 -1.97
C THR A 220 0.59 -26.53 -1.54
N LEU A 221 1.64 -26.46 -2.37
CA LEU A 221 2.82 -25.62 -2.12
C LEU A 221 2.47 -24.12 -2.16
N GLU A 222 1.59 -23.71 -3.06
CA GLU A 222 1.07 -22.35 -3.14
C GLU A 222 0.33 -21.98 -1.85
N ALA A 223 -0.61 -22.80 -1.38
CA ALA A 223 -1.37 -22.54 -0.15
C ALA A 223 -0.46 -22.51 1.08
N TYR A 224 0.47 -23.46 1.20
CA TYR A 224 1.48 -23.48 2.27
C TYR A 224 2.32 -22.20 2.28
N SER A 225 2.75 -21.75 1.11
CA SER A 225 3.57 -20.55 0.96
C SER A 225 2.78 -19.27 1.27
N LYS A 226 1.50 -19.19 0.87
CA LYS A 226 0.58 -18.11 1.29
C LYS A 226 0.44 -18.08 2.81
N GLY A 227 0.27 -19.23 3.47
CA GLY A 227 0.25 -19.32 4.94
C GLY A 227 1.51 -18.76 5.60
N LYS A 228 2.68 -18.98 5.01
CA LYS A 228 3.95 -18.41 5.49
C LYS A 228 4.07 -16.90 5.32
N THR A 229 3.46 -16.33 4.29
CA THR A 229 3.47 -14.86 4.09
C THR A 229 2.58 -14.12 5.09
N THR A 230 1.54 -14.77 5.63
CA THR A 230 0.68 -14.22 6.69
C THR A 230 1.27 -14.34 8.09
N ASP A 231 2.36 -15.09 8.28
CA ASP A 231 2.97 -15.32 9.60
C ASP A 231 3.43 -14.01 10.27
N ALA A 232 3.87 -13.00 9.50
CA ALA A 232 4.23 -11.69 10.03
C ALA A 232 3.03 -11.00 10.70
N LEU A 233 1.86 -11.03 10.05
CA LEU A 233 0.62 -10.47 10.58
C LEU A 233 0.14 -11.26 11.80
N LYS A 234 0.18 -12.60 11.74
CA LYS A 234 -0.14 -13.46 12.89
C LYS A 234 0.76 -13.22 14.08
N SER A 235 2.04 -12.91 13.85
CA SER A 235 2.97 -12.61 14.94
C SER A 235 2.62 -11.30 15.64
N LEU A 236 2.17 -10.28 14.91
CA LEU A 236 1.69 -9.02 15.50
C LEU A 236 0.41 -9.25 16.33
N MET A 237 -0.56 -10.03 15.82
CA MET A 237 -1.79 -10.36 16.57
C MET A 237 -1.54 -11.14 17.86
N LYS A 238 -0.52 -11.99 17.88
CA LYS A 238 -0.14 -12.77 19.09
C LYS A 238 0.48 -11.92 20.20
N LEU A 239 0.87 -10.69 19.93
CA LEU A 239 1.44 -9.77 20.92
C LEU A 239 0.37 -9.22 21.88
N ALA A 240 -0.88 -9.11 21.43
CA ALA A 240 -1.99 -8.66 22.26
C ALA A 240 -2.32 -9.70 23.34
N PRO A 241 -2.35 -9.32 24.64
CA PRO A 241 -2.82 -10.21 25.67
C PRO A 241 -4.33 -10.46 25.51
N GLN A 242 -4.78 -11.61 25.94
CA GLN A 242 -6.22 -11.98 25.88
C GLN A 242 -7.02 -11.49 27.08
N THR A 243 -6.35 -11.22 28.20
CA THR A 243 -6.97 -10.79 29.45
C THR A 243 -6.30 -9.54 30.00
N ALA A 244 -7.06 -8.71 30.71
CA ALA A 244 -6.61 -7.50 31.40
C ALA A 244 -6.96 -7.59 32.89
N CYS A 245 -6.08 -7.10 33.77
CA CYS A 245 -6.37 -6.92 35.18
C CYS A 245 -6.96 -5.52 35.38
N VAL A 246 -8.28 -5.43 35.52
CA VAL A 246 -9.01 -4.17 35.67
C VAL A 246 -9.32 -3.94 37.14
N LEU A 247 -9.19 -2.68 37.60
CA LEU A 247 -9.56 -2.24 38.95
C LEU A 247 -10.98 -1.70 38.94
N ARG A 248 -11.95 -2.47 39.45
CA ARG A 248 -13.35 -2.04 39.63
C ARG A 248 -13.68 -2.06 41.12
N ASP A 249 -14.20 -0.98 41.64
CA ASP A 249 -14.56 -0.82 43.06
C ASP A 249 -13.40 -1.17 44.03
N SER A 250 -12.16 -0.86 43.64
CA SER A 250 -10.91 -1.17 44.38
C SER A 250 -10.57 -2.68 44.40
N GLU A 251 -11.26 -3.54 43.68
CA GLU A 251 -10.93 -4.95 43.52
C GLU A 251 -10.29 -5.22 42.18
N GLN A 252 -9.31 -6.16 42.18
CA GLN A 252 -8.65 -6.59 40.93
C GLN A 252 -9.47 -7.70 40.29
N VAL A 253 -10.00 -7.42 39.09
CA VAL A 253 -10.81 -8.38 38.31
C VAL A 253 -10.09 -8.70 37.01
N MET A 254 -9.91 -9.99 36.71
CA MET A 254 -9.38 -10.42 35.42
C MET A 254 -10.52 -10.50 34.41
N LEU A 255 -10.49 -9.67 33.38
CA LEU A 255 -11.48 -9.62 32.30
C LEU A 255 -10.84 -9.94 30.95
N PRO A 256 -11.59 -10.52 30.00
CA PRO A 256 -11.19 -10.51 28.60
C PRO A 256 -10.93 -9.08 28.11
N VAL A 257 -9.89 -8.87 27.30
CA VAL A 257 -9.57 -7.52 26.77
C VAL A 257 -10.74 -6.91 25.98
N SER A 258 -11.59 -7.75 25.38
CA SER A 258 -12.81 -7.32 24.69
C SER A 258 -13.89 -6.70 25.59
N GLU A 259 -13.81 -6.88 26.90
CA GLU A 259 -14.77 -6.34 27.87
C GLU A 259 -14.25 -5.08 28.59
N VAL A 260 -12.99 -4.67 28.30
CA VAL A 260 -12.42 -3.43 28.83
C VAL A 260 -13.08 -2.23 28.16
N GLN A 261 -13.46 -1.24 28.95
CA GLN A 261 -14.10 -0.01 28.49
C GLN A 261 -13.18 1.21 28.61
N VAL A 262 -13.47 2.23 27.80
CA VAL A 262 -12.77 3.52 27.92
C VAL A 262 -13.03 4.11 29.32
N GLY A 263 -11.95 4.51 29.99
CA GLY A 263 -11.98 5.03 31.36
C GLY A 263 -11.70 3.99 32.45
N ASP A 264 -11.72 2.68 32.14
CA ASP A 264 -11.33 1.64 33.10
C ASP A 264 -9.88 1.83 33.56
N LEU A 265 -9.62 1.60 34.84
CA LEU A 265 -8.25 1.54 35.37
C LEU A 265 -7.76 0.10 35.27
N PHE A 266 -6.59 -0.11 34.69
CA PHE A 266 -5.99 -1.41 34.58
C PHE A 266 -4.56 -1.43 35.14
N LEU A 267 -4.20 -2.54 35.75
CA LEU A 267 -2.88 -2.78 36.36
C LEU A 267 -2.02 -3.65 35.43
N VAL A 268 -0.79 -3.22 35.21
CA VAL A 268 0.21 -3.97 34.44
C VAL A 268 1.43 -4.23 35.31
N ARG A 269 1.71 -5.49 35.60
CA ARG A 269 2.84 -5.90 36.41
C ARG A 269 4.11 -6.01 35.56
N PRO A 270 5.30 -6.05 36.18
CA PRO A 270 6.54 -6.31 35.46
C PRO A 270 6.49 -7.62 34.66
N GLY A 271 6.89 -7.57 33.39
CA GLY A 271 6.84 -8.69 32.45
C GLY A 271 5.51 -8.91 31.74
N GLU A 272 4.45 -8.20 32.13
CA GLU A 272 3.14 -8.29 31.47
C GLU A 272 3.07 -7.37 30.25
N SER A 273 2.27 -7.79 29.27
CA SER A 273 1.95 -6.99 28.10
C SER A 273 0.78 -6.05 28.43
N ILE A 274 0.86 -4.81 27.96
CA ILE A 274 -0.18 -3.79 28.12
C ILE A 274 -1.41 -4.18 27.28
N PRO A 275 -2.61 -4.26 27.87
CA PRO A 275 -3.78 -4.84 27.21
C PRO A 275 -4.46 -3.89 26.21
N VAL A 276 -4.53 -2.60 26.51
CA VAL A 276 -5.18 -1.56 25.70
C VAL A 276 -4.36 -0.26 25.78
N ASP A 277 -4.61 0.65 24.85
CA ASP A 277 -3.95 1.96 24.90
C ASP A 277 -4.50 2.81 26.06
N GLY A 278 -3.64 3.56 26.69
CA GLY A 278 -4.03 4.39 27.81
C GLY A 278 -2.94 5.32 28.30
N THR A 279 -3.21 5.98 29.41
CA THR A 279 -2.28 6.90 30.08
C THR A 279 -1.96 6.40 31.48
N VAL A 280 -0.68 6.44 31.86
CA VAL A 280 -0.24 6.06 33.21
C VAL A 280 -0.82 7.04 34.25
N THR A 281 -1.55 6.51 35.24
CA THR A 281 -2.06 7.30 36.38
C THR A 281 -1.15 7.20 37.60
N GLU A 282 -0.58 6.00 37.84
CA GLU A 282 0.29 5.74 38.96
C GLU A 282 1.40 4.76 38.57
N GLY A 283 2.57 4.93 39.20
CA GLY A 283 3.72 4.06 38.99
C GLY A 283 4.77 4.70 38.07
N ILE A 284 5.98 4.11 38.10
CA ILE A 284 7.12 4.47 37.25
C ILE A 284 7.73 3.17 36.77
N SER A 285 7.92 3.03 35.46
CA SER A 285 8.52 1.84 34.85
C SER A 285 9.15 2.19 33.50
N SER A 286 9.95 1.27 32.98
CA SER A 286 10.36 1.28 31.57
C SER A 286 9.55 0.28 30.76
N VAL A 287 9.08 0.68 29.60
CA VAL A 287 8.24 -0.13 28.71
C VAL A 287 8.99 -0.43 27.43
N ASN A 288 9.04 -1.70 27.06
CA ASN A 288 9.62 -2.13 25.79
C ASN A 288 8.56 -1.99 24.68
N GLU A 289 8.74 -1.03 23.80
CA GLU A 289 7.86 -0.72 22.67
C GLU A 289 8.35 -1.31 21.33
N ALA A 290 9.38 -2.17 21.37
CA ALA A 290 10.02 -2.73 20.18
C ALA A 290 9.03 -3.46 19.23
N ALA A 291 7.95 -4.00 19.76
CA ALA A 291 6.92 -4.68 18.99
C ALA A 291 6.16 -3.76 18.02
N LEU A 292 6.00 -2.49 18.37
CA LEU A 292 5.30 -1.47 17.56
C LEU A 292 6.26 -0.53 16.84
N THR A 293 7.33 -0.09 17.54
CA THR A 293 8.27 0.91 17.01
C THR A 293 9.50 0.31 16.33
N GLY A 294 9.82 -0.95 16.66
CA GLY A 294 11.06 -1.60 16.24
C GLY A 294 12.31 -1.10 16.99
N GLU A 295 12.16 -0.30 18.05
CA GLU A 295 13.27 0.15 18.89
C GLU A 295 13.55 -0.81 20.03
N SER A 296 14.82 -1.21 20.20
CA SER A 296 15.19 -2.17 21.25
C SER A 296 15.35 -1.52 22.63
N MET A 297 15.49 -0.21 22.70
CA MET A 297 15.66 0.50 23.97
C MET A 297 14.31 0.74 24.63
N PRO A 298 14.11 0.30 25.89
CA PRO A 298 12.90 0.60 26.63
C PRO A 298 12.72 2.11 26.89
N VAL A 299 11.48 2.55 26.89
CA VAL A 299 11.10 3.95 27.13
C VAL A 299 10.58 4.11 28.56
N ASP A 300 11.13 5.06 29.32
CA ASP A 300 10.68 5.34 30.67
C ASP A 300 9.30 6.00 30.67
N LYS A 301 8.39 5.50 31.52
CA LYS A 301 7.02 5.96 31.68
C LYS A 301 6.78 6.46 33.08
N PHE A 302 6.18 7.63 33.14
CA PHE A 302 5.82 8.35 34.39
C PHE A 302 4.31 8.62 34.40
N PRO A 303 3.71 9.00 35.50
CA PRO A 303 2.32 9.47 35.51
C PRO A 303 2.09 10.57 34.48
N GLY A 304 1.05 10.39 33.63
CA GLY A 304 0.79 11.21 32.46
C GLY A 304 1.42 10.74 31.15
N SER A 305 2.29 9.73 31.17
CA SER A 305 2.87 9.16 29.94
C SER A 305 1.88 8.24 29.22
N PRO A 306 1.77 8.30 27.88
CA PRO A 306 0.96 7.36 27.10
C PRO A 306 1.61 5.98 27.05
N VAL A 307 0.77 4.95 27.03
CA VAL A 307 1.16 3.55 26.83
C VAL A 307 0.31 2.90 25.76
N SER A 308 0.91 2.01 24.98
CA SER A 308 0.26 1.37 23.84
C SER A 308 0.07 -0.13 24.06
N ALA A 309 -1.03 -0.67 23.56
CA ALA A 309 -1.34 -2.11 23.61
C ALA A 309 -0.21 -2.96 23.01
N ALA A 310 0.00 -4.14 23.55
CA ALA A 310 1.01 -5.11 23.16
C ALA A 310 2.47 -4.73 23.44
N THR A 311 2.74 -3.59 24.08
CA THR A 311 4.07 -3.27 24.61
C THR A 311 4.28 -3.94 25.96
N ILE A 312 5.53 -4.18 26.38
CA ILE A 312 5.85 -5.01 27.55
C ILE A 312 6.40 -4.13 28.67
N ASN A 313 5.72 -4.14 29.80
CA ASN A 313 6.19 -3.48 31.02
C ASN A 313 7.37 -4.22 31.61
N GLN A 314 8.47 -3.54 32.00
CA GLN A 314 9.70 -4.21 32.42
C GLN A 314 9.95 -4.21 33.93
N ASN A 315 9.89 -3.09 34.60
CA ASN A 315 10.47 -2.93 35.95
C ASN A 315 9.43 -2.71 37.05
N GLY A 316 8.67 -1.64 36.99
CA GLY A 316 7.69 -1.26 38.03
C GLY A 316 6.26 -1.70 37.65
N ALA A 317 5.36 -1.73 38.63
CA ALA A 317 3.94 -1.87 38.32
C ALA A 317 3.36 -0.54 37.84
N LEU A 318 2.54 -0.56 36.80
CA LEU A 318 1.88 0.62 36.27
C LEU A 318 0.36 0.48 36.44
N THR A 319 -0.28 1.51 36.99
CA THR A 319 -1.73 1.66 36.89
C THR A 319 -2.01 2.64 35.77
N CYS A 320 -2.82 2.22 34.78
CA CYS A 320 -3.12 3.01 33.60
C CYS A 320 -4.62 3.18 33.45
N ARG A 321 -5.05 4.30 32.84
CA ARG A 321 -6.45 4.52 32.43
C ARG A 321 -6.59 4.20 30.96
N ALA A 322 -7.57 3.38 30.61
CA ALA A 322 -7.86 3.03 29.22
C ALA A 322 -8.42 4.23 28.45
N GLU A 323 -7.84 4.55 27.29
CA GLU A 323 -8.27 5.62 26.40
C GLU A 323 -8.80 5.09 25.09
N ARG A 324 -8.15 4.05 24.51
CA ARG A 324 -8.59 3.39 23.27
C ARG A 324 -8.67 1.89 23.52
N VAL A 325 -9.81 1.29 23.14
CA VAL A 325 -10.08 -0.13 23.39
C VAL A 325 -10.52 -0.85 22.12
N GLY A 326 -10.40 -2.16 22.09
CA GLY A 326 -10.89 -3.00 20.99
C GLY A 326 -10.24 -2.66 19.64
N GLN A 327 -11.05 -2.26 18.66
CA GLN A 327 -10.58 -1.95 17.30
C GLN A 327 -9.85 -0.61 17.18
N ASP A 328 -10.00 0.27 18.17
CA ASP A 328 -9.40 1.60 18.16
C ASP A 328 -7.99 1.64 18.77
N THR A 329 -7.50 0.53 19.31
CA THR A 329 -6.11 0.46 19.81
C THR A 329 -5.10 0.61 18.69
N THR A 330 -3.95 1.21 18.99
CA THR A 330 -2.84 1.41 18.05
C THR A 330 -2.44 0.10 17.37
N LEU A 331 -2.35 -1.01 18.10
CA LEU A 331 -2.06 -2.31 17.52
C LEU A 331 -3.13 -2.76 16.52
N SER A 332 -4.42 -2.60 16.86
CA SER A 332 -5.53 -2.96 15.96
C SER A 332 -5.51 -2.13 14.68
N GLN A 333 -5.20 -0.84 14.78
CA GLN A 333 -5.03 0.03 13.61
C GLN A 333 -3.84 -0.40 12.74
N VAL A 334 -2.69 -0.75 13.33
CA VAL A 334 -1.52 -1.29 12.60
C VAL A 334 -1.90 -2.57 11.85
N ILE A 335 -2.56 -3.51 12.52
CA ILE A 335 -3.02 -4.77 11.90
C ILE A 335 -3.98 -4.49 10.74
N ARG A 336 -4.93 -3.58 10.93
CA ARG A 336 -5.88 -3.16 9.89
C ARG A 336 -5.16 -2.57 8.68
N LEU A 337 -4.23 -1.63 8.87
CA LEU A 337 -3.47 -1.02 7.77
C LEU A 337 -2.67 -2.05 6.96
N VAL A 338 -1.99 -2.99 7.62
CA VAL A 338 -1.24 -4.07 6.93
C VAL A 338 -2.18 -4.98 6.15
N ARG A 339 -3.36 -5.29 6.70
CA ARG A 339 -4.38 -6.10 6.04
C ARG A 339 -4.97 -5.38 4.82
N ASP A 340 -5.29 -4.10 4.96
CA ASP A 340 -5.83 -3.28 3.87
C ASP A 340 -4.82 -3.12 2.74
N ALA A 341 -3.54 -2.90 3.07
CA ALA A 341 -2.47 -2.91 2.07
C ALA A 341 -2.42 -4.23 1.29
N ALA A 342 -2.58 -5.38 1.97
CA ALA A 342 -2.60 -6.69 1.31
C ALA A 342 -3.86 -6.95 0.47
N ALA A 343 -4.98 -6.30 0.80
CA ALA A 343 -6.25 -6.43 0.08
C ALA A 343 -6.33 -5.56 -1.18
N THR A 344 -5.58 -4.45 -1.24
CA THR A 344 -5.56 -3.55 -2.40
C THR A 344 -4.66 -4.06 -3.52
N LYS A 345 -4.84 -3.55 -4.74
CA LYS A 345 -4.03 -3.93 -5.90
C LYS A 345 -3.07 -2.81 -6.32
N ALA A 346 -1.79 -3.13 -6.36
CA ALA A 346 -0.77 -2.27 -6.92
C ALA A 346 -0.93 -2.07 -8.46
N PRO A 347 -0.49 -0.94 -9.03
CA PRO A 347 -0.50 -0.71 -10.48
C PRO A 347 0.15 -1.82 -11.30
N LEU A 348 1.29 -2.35 -10.86
CA LEU A 348 1.96 -3.49 -11.50
C LEU A 348 1.08 -4.76 -11.50
N ALA A 349 0.31 -5.01 -10.43
CA ALA A 349 -0.60 -6.14 -10.37
C ALA A 349 -1.74 -6.01 -11.40
N LYS A 350 -2.32 -4.81 -11.55
CA LYS A 350 -3.35 -4.54 -12.57
C LYS A 350 -2.83 -4.80 -13.98
N THR A 351 -1.57 -4.45 -14.26
CA THR A 351 -0.92 -4.71 -15.55
C THR A 351 -0.71 -6.21 -15.77
N ALA A 352 -0.24 -6.94 -14.76
CA ALA A 352 -0.06 -8.39 -14.82
C ALA A 352 -1.39 -9.13 -15.06
N ASP A 353 -2.48 -8.68 -14.43
CA ASP A 353 -3.83 -9.24 -14.61
C ASP A 353 -4.34 -9.06 -16.05
N LYS A 354 -4.11 -7.88 -16.67
CA LYS A 354 -4.45 -7.65 -18.10
C LYS A 354 -3.71 -8.61 -19.02
N VAL A 355 -2.40 -8.77 -18.80
CA VAL A 355 -1.57 -9.70 -19.58
C VAL A 355 -2.08 -11.14 -19.40
N SER A 356 -2.39 -11.56 -18.18
CA SER A 356 -2.94 -12.89 -17.88
C SER A 356 -4.25 -13.15 -18.59
N GLY A 357 -5.13 -12.15 -18.71
CA GLY A 357 -6.41 -12.26 -19.44
C GLY A 357 -6.28 -12.53 -20.94
N ILE A 358 -5.21 -12.02 -21.57
CA ILE A 358 -4.89 -12.26 -22.99
C ILE A 358 -4.11 -13.56 -23.16
N PHE A 359 -3.31 -13.93 -22.19
CA PHE A 359 -2.38 -15.05 -22.27
C PHE A 359 -3.10 -16.40 -22.45
N VAL A 360 -4.17 -16.67 -21.69
CA VAL A 360 -4.90 -17.94 -21.74
C VAL A 360 -5.53 -18.21 -23.13
N PRO A 361 -6.28 -17.28 -23.75
CA PRO A 361 -6.74 -17.45 -25.12
C PRO A 361 -5.62 -17.65 -26.14
N ALA A 362 -4.54 -16.85 -26.03
CA ALA A 362 -3.39 -16.94 -26.93
C ALA A 362 -2.74 -18.32 -26.88
N VAL A 363 -2.52 -18.86 -25.69
CA VAL A 363 -1.94 -20.19 -25.49
C VAL A 363 -2.86 -21.30 -26.02
N THR A 364 -4.16 -21.16 -25.84
CA THR A 364 -5.12 -22.12 -26.40
C THR A 364 -5.03 -22.16 -27.93
N CYS A 365 -4.90 -21.00 -28.58
CA CYS A 365 -4.64 -20.93 -30.01
C CYS A 365 -3.29 -21.57 -30.41
N ILE A 366 -2.22 -21.30 -29.65
CA ILE A 366 -0.89 -21.91 -29.90
C ILE A 366 -0.97 -23.44 -29.79
N ALA A 367 -1.65 -23.97 -28.78
CA ALA A 367 -1.81 -25.40 -28.58
C ALA A 367 -2.59 -26.05 -29.76
N LEU A 368 -3.66 -25.41 -30.22
CA LEU A 368 -4.42 -25.86 -31.35
C LEU A 368 -3.58 -25.81 -32.64
N LEU A 369 -2.85 -24.73 -32.87
CA LEU A 369 -1.93 -24.61 -34.02
C LEU A 369 -0.84 -25.68 -33.96
N THR A 370 -0.24 -25.92 -32.79
CA THR A 370 0.76 -26.98 -32.61
C THR A 370 0.18 -28.36 -33.01
N PHE A 371 -1.02 -28.65 -32.52
CA PHE A 371 -1.70 -29.89 -32.86
C PHE A 371 -1.91 -30.02 -34.38
N VAL A 372 -2.46 -28.99 -35.02
CA VAL A 372 -2.74 -29.01 -36.49
C VAL A 372 -1.42 -29.10 -37.28
N ILE A 373 -0.39 -28.34 -36.93
CA ILE A 373 0.91 -28.36 -37.60
C ILE A 373 1.52 -29.77 -37.62
N TRP A 374 1.53 -30.45 -36.45
CA TRP A 374 2.09 -31.78 -36.36
C TRP A 374 1.30 -32.82 -37.16
N LEU A 375 -0.03 -32.69 -37.27
CA LEU A 375 -0.86 -33.50 -38.17
C LEU A 375 -0.51 -33.27 -39.64
N LEU A 376 -0.35 -31.98 -40.04
CA LEU A 376 0.03 -31.63 -41.40
C LEU A 376 1.44 -32.09 -41.75
N LEU A 377 2.35 -32.20 -40.78
CA LEU A 377 3.69 -32.76 -40.96
C LEU A 377 3.70 -34.31 -41.02
N GLY A 378 2.52 -34.97 -41.03
CA GLY A 378 2.38 -36.41 -41.17
C GLY A 378 2.66 -37.19 -39.88
N GLN A 379 2.71 -36.56 -38.72
CA GLN A 379 2.86 -37.25 -37.44
C GLN A 379 1.52 -37.88 -37.00
N THR A 380 1.61 -38.87 -36.11
CA THR A 380 0.42 -39.56 -35.62
C THR A 380 -0.48 -38.59 -34.83
N PHE A 381 -1.80 -38.87 -34.82
CA PHE A 381 -2.77 -38.12 -34.00
C PHE A 381 -2.34 -38.02 -32.52
N THR A 382 -1.88 -39.15 -31.99
CA THR A 382 -1.39 -39.26 -30.61
C THR A 382 -0.23 -38.31 -30.33
N TYR A 383 0.76 -38.28 -31.24
CA TYR A 383 1.92 -37.40 -31.10
C TYR A 383 1.51 -35.91 -31.14
N ALA A 384 0.67 -35.55 -32.11
CA ALA A 384 0.16 -34.20 -32.26
C ALA A 384 -0.65 -33.77 -31.02
N LEU A 385 -1.53 -34.65 -30.49
CA LEU A 385 -2.33 -34.42 -29.31
C LEU A 385 -1.47 -34.22 -28.06
N ALA A 386 -0.44 -35.06 -27.85
CA ALA A 386 0.50 -34.95 -26.74
C ALA A 386 1.23 -33.62 -26.76
N ARG A 387 1.62 -33.07 -27.92
CA ARG A 387 2.26 -31.75 -28.04
C ARG A 387 1.27 -30.63 -27.70
N GLY A 388 0.05 -30.70 -28.23
CA GLY A 388 -1.01 -29.72 -27.86
C GLY A 388 -1.32 -29.71 -26.37
N ILE A 389 -1.47 -30.88 -25.73
CA ILE A 389 -1.69 -31.01 -24.29
C ILE A 389 -0.48 -30.46 -23.50
N SER A 390 0.75 -30.77 -23.93
CA SER A 390 1.95 -30.24 -23.28
C SER A 390 2.00 -28.71 -23.28
N VAL A 391 1.65 -28.08 -24.42
CA VAL A 391 1.55 -26.61 -24.52
C VAL A 391 0.48 -26.04 -23.57
N LEU A 392 -0.71 -26.65 -23.51
CA LEU A 392 -1.78 -26.20 -22.60
C LEU A 392 -1.35 -26.28 -21.12
N VAL A 393 -0.71 -27.37 -20.73
CA VAL A 393 -0.34 -27.63 -19.33
C VAL A 393 0.79 -26.72 -18.87
N ILE A 394 1.86 -26.58 -19.67
CA ILE A 394 3.03 -25.77 -19.29
C ILE A 394 2.70 -24.27 -19.18
N SER A 395 1.71 -23.82 -19.91
CA SER A 395 1.38 -22.41 -20.05
C SER A 395 0.47 -21.85 -18.94
N CYS A 396 0.37 -22.54 -17.81
CA CYS A 396 -0.39 -22.02 -16.69
C CYS A 396 0.27 -20.73 -16.13
N PRO A 397 -0.43 -19.59 -16.05
CA PRO A 397 0.10 -18.35 -15.50
C PRO A 397 0.03 -18.31 -13.95
N CYS A 398 0.20 -19.45 -13.27
CA CYS A 398 0.04 -19.57 -11.81
C CYS A 398 0.99 -18.67 -11.05
N ALA A 399 2.27 -18.67 -11.44
CA ALA A 399 3.31 -17.84 -10.82
C ALA A 399 3.07 -16.34 -11.03
N LEU A 400 2.50 -15.95 -12.17
CA LEU A 400 2.21 -14.55 -12.51
C LEU A 400 1.19 -13.93 -11.54
N GLY A 401 0.13 -14.66 -11.18
CA GLY A 401 -0.90 -14.19 -10.25
C GLY A 401 -0.42 -14.00 -8.81
N LEU A 402 0.69 -14.64 -8.42
CA LEU A 402 1.29 -14.55 -7.09
C LEU A 402 2.46 -13.58 -7.02
N ALA A 403 3.05 -13.23 -8.17
CA ALA A 403 4.31 -12.47 -8.24
C ALA A 403 4.27 -11.13 -7.48
N THR A 404 3.18 -10.40 -7.58
CA THR A 404 2.99 -9.09 -6.94
C THR A 404 2.39 -9.20 -5.54
N PRO A 405 1.26 -9.91 -5.31
CA PRO A 405 0.61 -9.90 -3.99
C PRO A 405 1.47 -10.45 -2.86
N VAL A 406 2.25 -11.51 -3.13
CA VAL A 406 3.13 -12.12 -2.11
C VAL A 406 4.26 -11.16 -1.72
N ALA A 407 4.89 -10.49 -2.69
CA ALA A 407 5.95 -9.52 -2.41
C ALA A 407 5.43 -8.31 -1.60
N ILE A 408 4.23 -7.80 -1.93
CA ILE A 408 3.58 -6.71 -1.21
C ILE A 408 3.27 -7.13 0.22
N MET A 409 2.67 -8.31 0.44
CA MET A 409 2.33 -8.77 1.78
C MET A 409 3.57 -8.93 2.66
N VAL A 410 4.62 -9.56 2.14
CA VAL A 410 5.89 -9.70 2.88
C VAL A 410 6.51 -8.34 3.14
N GLY A 411 6.52 -7.45 2.14
CA GLY A 411 7.07 -6.10 2.26
C GLY A 411 6.32 -5.24 3.28
N SER A 412 4.98 -5.25 3.25
CA SER A 412 4.14 -4.55 4.25
C SER A 412 4.36 -5.12 5.65
N GLY A 413 4.51 -6.45 5.78
CA GLY A 413 4.84 -7.09 7.06
C GLY A 413 6.21 -6.70 7.60
N VAL A 414 7.23 -6.58 6.73
CA VAL A 414 8.56 -6.06 7.11
C VAL A 414 8.47 -4.58 7.50
N GLY A 415 7.70 -3.78 6.75
CA GLY A 415 7.43 -2.38 7.08
C GLY A 415 6.83 -2.23 8.46
N ALA A 416 5.74 -2.95 8.75
CA ALA A 416 5.04 -2.90 10.03
C ALA A 416 5.95 -3.25 11.21
N LYS A 417 6.79 -4.28 11.09
CA LYS A 417 7.79 -4.64 12.11
C LYS A 417 8.84 -3.56 12.37
N ASN A 418 9.02 -2.63 11.42
CA ASN A 418 9.94 -1.52 11.52
C ASN A 418 9.24 -0.18 11.78
N GLY A 419 7.93 -0.19 12.10
CA GLY A 419 7.15 1.01 12.34
C GLY A 419 6.82 1.81 11.07
N ILE A 420 6.89 1.19 9.90
CA ILE A 420 6.59 1.80 8.59
C ILE A 420 5.30 1.15 8.05
N LEU A 421 4.20 1.89 8.03
CA LEU A 421 2.88 1.39 7.65
C LEU A 421 2.47 1.97 6.30
N PHE A 422 2.25 1.10 5.32
CA PHE A 422 1.69 1.47 4.02
C PHE A 422 0.19 1.21 4.02
N LYS A 423 -0.63 2.20 3.66
CA LYS A 423 -2.09 2.04 3.62
C LYS A 423 -2.57 1.14 2.49
N THR A 424 -1.89 1.19 1.36
CA THR A 424 -2.28 0.44 0.16
C THR A 424 -1.07 -0.19 -0.51
N ALA A 425 -1.33 -1.21 -1.34
CA ALA A 425 -0.31 -1.77 -2.21
C ALA A 425 0.24 -0.75 -3.22
N ALA A 426 -0.59 0.20 -3.63
CA ALA A 426 -0.18 1.29 -4.50
C ALA A 426 0.79 2.23 -3.79
N SER A 427 0.50 2.62 -2.54
CA SER A 427 1.37 3.47 -1.73
C SER A 427 2.76 2.83 -1.54
N LEU A 428 2.80 1.51 -1.29
CA LEU A 428 4.05 0.77 -1.19
C LEU A 428 4.83 0.76 -2.52
N GLU A 429 4.14 0.67 -3.66
CA GLU A 429 4.78 0.71 -4.98
C GLU A 429 5.25 2.13 -5.32
N THR A 430 4.40 3.17 -5.14
CA THR A 430 4.68 4.55 -5.54
C THR A 430 5.82 5.18 -4.76
N THR A 431 5.93 4.89 -3.44
CA THR A 431 7.03 5.35 -2.59
C THR A 431 8.40 5.01 -3.17
N GLY A 432 8.56 3.85 -3.81
CA GLY A 432 9.82 3.43 -4.42
C GLY A 432 10.23 4.22 -5.67
N TYR A 433 9.27 4.84 -6.31
CA TYR A 433 9.47 5.65 -7.51
C TYR A 433 9.59 7.14 -7.22
N THR A 434 9.58 7.56 -5.97
CA THR A 434 9.76 8.96 -5.57
C THR A 434 11.05 9.53 -6.13
N ASP A 435 10.97 10.74 -6.71
CA ASP A 435 12.07 11.51 -7.26
C ASP A 435 12.47 12.67 -6.35
N ALA A 436 11.50 13.34 -5.73
CA ALA A 436 11.71 14.45 -4.83
C ALA A 436 10.94 14.24 -3.52
N VAL A 437 11.52 14.70 -2.41
CA VAL A 437 10.91 14.66 -1.08
C VAL A 437 10.82 16.08 -0.54
N LEU A 438 9.59 16.54 -0.27
CA LEU A 438 9.32 17.77 0.43
C LEU A 438 9.19 17.45 1.92
N LEU A 439 9.97 18.16 2.73
CA LEU A 439 9.95 18.01 4.18
C LEU A 439 9.32 19.27 4.79
N ASP A 440 8.27 19.10 5.56
CA ASP A 440 7.86 20.17 6.46
C ASP A 440 8.93 20.39 7.54
N LYS A 441 8.99 21.58 8.09
CA LYS A 441 9.94 21.89 9.18
C LYS A 441 9.45 21.33 10.51
N THR A 442 8.28 21.79 10.95
CA THR A 442 7.79 21.63 12.32
C THR A 442 7.32 20.21 12.59
N GLY A 443 7.80 19.58 13.68
CA GLY A 443 7.45 18.19 14.00
C GLY A 443 8.10 17.15 13.09
N THR A 444 8.62 17.55 11.92
CA THR A 444 9.26 16.67 10.93
C THR A 444 10.77 16.73 11.01
N ILE A 445 11.42 17.84 10.62
CA ILE A 445 12.87 18.07 10.78
C ILE A 445 13.19 18.45 12.22
N THR A 446 12.29 19.19 12.87
CA THR A 446 12.41 19.66 14.24
C THR A 446 11.51 18.84 15.17
N THR A 447 11.70 19.00 16.47
CA THR A 447 10.92 18.24 17.48
C THR A 447 9.44 18.62 17.52
N GLY A 448 9.07 19.82 17.02
CA GLY A 448 7.73 20.37 17.12
C GLY A 448 7.43 20.97 18.51
N GLU A 449 8.36 20.81 19.46
CA GLU A 449 8.28 21.38 20.79
C GLU A 449 9.32 22.50 20.93
N PRO A 450 8.89 23.76 21.08
CA PRO A 450 9.83 24.85 21.39
C PRO A 450 10.60 24.58 22.69
N SER A 451 11.89 24.92 22.71
CA SER A 451 12.71 24.81 23.90
C SER A 451 13.62 26.04 24.08
N VAL A 452 14.01 26.32 25.31
CA VAL A 452 14.91 27.41 25.62
C VAL A 452 16.33 27.02 25.19
N VAL A 453 16.90 27.78 24.26
CA VAL A 453 18.25 27.51 23.71
C VAL A 453 19.31 28.48 24.22
N LYS A 454 18.94 29.70 24.63
CA LYS A 454 19.88 30.70 25.12
C LYS A 454 19.20 31.62 26.11
N ILE A 455 19.87 31.92 27.21
CA ILE A 455 19.41 32.89 28.23
C ILE A 455 20.51 33.92 28.46
N VAL A 456 20.20 35.20 28.23
CA VAL A 456 21.11 36.30 28.43
C VAL A 456 20.49 37.27 29.45
N GLY A 457 20.98 37.22 30.67
CA GLY A 457 20.60 38.18 31.74
C GLY A 457 21.46 39.45 31.73
N THR A 458 20.96 40.51 32.35
CA THR A 458 21.75 41.73 32.58
C THR A 458 22.69 41.53 33.77
N ARG A 459 23.65 42.46 33.97
CA ARG A 459 24.58 42.43 35.12
C ARG A 459 23.89 42.32 36.48
N ASN A 460 22.69 42.83 36.59
CA ASN A 460 21.89 42.85 37.83
C ASN A 460 20.85 41.72 37.92
N VAL A 461 20.65 40.95 36.86
CA VAL A 461 19.64 39.88 36.79
C VAL A 461 20.33 38.64 36.21
N PRO A 462 20.79 37.71 37.06
CA PRO A 462 21.40 36.45 36.61
C PRO A 462 20.39 35.59 35.81
N ALA A 463 20.91 34.78 34.87
CA ALA A 463 20.13 33.94 33.98
C ALA A 463 19.10 33.05 34.71
N LYS A 464 19.48 32.44 35.86
CA LYS A 464 18.55 31.61 36.64
C LYS A 464 17.42 32.41 37.31
N PHE A 465 17.70 33.65 37.75
CA PHE A 465 16.67 34.52 38.28
C PHE A 465 15.73 35.02 37.16
N LEU A 466 16.29 35.36 35.99
CA LEU A 466 15.51 35.71 34.80
C LEU A 466 14.55 34.57 34.42
N LEU A 467 15.05 33.31 34.37
CA LEU A 467 14.24 32.15 34.05
C LEU A 467 13.13 31.88 35.08
N SER A 468 13.44 31.97 36.38
CA SER A 468 12.45 31.85 37.49
C SER A 468 11.34 32.91 37.39
N MET A 469 11.72 34.13 37.06
CA MET A 469 10.81 35.28 36.91
C MET A 469 9.94 35.11 35.65
N ALA A 470 10.55 34.72 34.52
CA ALA A 470 9.85 34.44 33.28
C ALA A 470 8.86 33.29 33.46
N ALA A 471 9.28 32.19 34.11
CA ALA A 471 8.42 31.04 34.39
C ALA A 471 7.22 31.42 35.26
N GLY A 472 7.43 32.30 36.27
CA GLY A 472 6.33 32.81 37.07
C GLY A 472 5.32 33.62 36.24
N LEU A 473 5.79 34.43 35.29
CA LEU A 473 4.93 35.20 34.38
C LEU A 473 4.20 34.29 33.38
N GLU A 474 4.87 33.31 32.84
CA GLU A 474 4.33 32.38 31.81
C GLU A 474 3.44 31.27 32.41
N LEU A 475 3.41 31.10 33.73
CA LEU A 475 2.65 30.03 34.42
C LEU A 475 1.14 30.02 34.07
N ARG A 476 0.61 31.18 33.70
CA ARG A 476 -0.82 31.34 33.32
C ARG A 476 -1.04 31.51 31.81
N SER A 477 0.02 31.41 31.03
CA SER A 477 -0.03 31.52 29.58
C SER A 477 -0.25 30.15 28.93
N GLU A 478 -1.14 30.09 27.96
CA GLU A 478 -1.36 28.87 27.16
C GLU A 478 -0.47 28.84 25.92
N HIS A 479 0.37 29.85 25.71
CA HIS A 479 1.20 29.95 24.53
C HIS A 479 2.26 28.85 24.49
N PRO A 480 2.57 28.25 23.30
CA PRO A 480 3.60 27.21 23.19
C PRO A 480 4.98 27.61 23.71
N LEU A 481 5.38 28.88 23.56
CA LEU A 481 6.64 29.40 24.07
C LEU A 481 6.70 29.45 25.63
N ALA A 482 5.54 29.60 26.29
CA ALA A 482 5.41 29.53 27.74
C ALA A 482 5.81 28.15 28.28
N ARG A 483 5.34 27.10 27.62
CA ARG A 483 5.67 25.71 27.96
C ARG A 483 7.18 25.44 27.91
N ALA A 484 7.88 26.02 26.90
CA ALA A 484 9.33 25.91 26.80
C ALA A 484 10.06 26.51 28.03
N ILE A 485 9.64 27.71 28.47
CA ILE A 485 10.21 28.39 29.60
C ILE A 485 9.92 27.62 30.91
N LEU A 486 8.69 27.12 31.07
CA LEU A 486 8.30 26.32 32.24
C LEU A 486 9.09 25.01 32.32
N LYS A 487 9.20 24.28 31.19
CA LYS A 487 9.94 23.02 31.12
C LYS A 487 11.43 23.20 31.50
N GLU A 488 12.08 24.27 31.01
CA GLU A 488 13.48 24.55 31.37
C GLU A 488 13.64 24.97 32.84
N ALA A 489 12.67 25.73 33.39
CA ALA A 489 12.69 26.08 34.80
C ALA A 489 12.47 24.87 35.73
N GLU A 490 11.61 23.92 35.33
CA GLU A 490 11.41 22.64 36.03
C GLU A 490 12.68 21.76 36.01
N LYS A 491 13.33 21.65 34.86
CA LYS A 491 14.59 20.92 34.69
C LYS A 491 15.68 21.44 35.63
N ASP A 492 15.78 22.75 35.77
CA ASP A 492 16.70 23.41 36.70
C ASP A 492 16.19 23.41 38.16
N LYS A 493 15.01 22.83 38.42
CA LYS A 493 14.35 22.78 39.75
C LYS A 493 14.21 24.14 40.40
N LEU A 494 13.89 25.17 39.60
CA LEU A 494 13.72 26.53 40.08
C LEU A 494 12.33 26.73 40.71
N SER A 495 12.27 27.51 41.77
CA SER A 495 11.01 28.01 42.31
C SER A 495 10.49 29.17 41.44
N TYR A 496 9.20 29.17 41.12
CA TYR A 496 8.59 30.21 40.31
C TYR A 496 8.33 31.47 41.16
N ALA A 497 8.55 32.64 40.57
CA ALA A 497 8.14 33.88 41.17
C ALA A 497 6.60 33.97 41.20
N THR A 498 6.03 34.35 42.37
CA THR A 498 4.58 34.58 42.49
C THR A 498 4.21 35.88 41.79
N VAL A 499 3.43 35.76 40.69
CA VAL A 499 2.97 36.93 39.91
C VAL A 499 1.52 37.27 40.28
N ALA A 500 1.32 38.51 40.65
CA ALA A 500 0.01 39.13 40.84
C ALA A 500 -0.32 40.04 39.66
N ASP A 501 -1.60 40.42 39.52
CA ASP A 501 -2.10 41.33 38.47
C ASP A 501 -1.66 40.90 37.05
N PHE A 502 -1.78 39.60 36.74
CA PHE A 502 -1.40 39.05 35.43
C PHE A 502 -2.33 39.54 34.33
N GLU A 503 -1.75 40.04 33.25
CA GLU A 503 -2.44 40.51 32.06
C GLU A 503 -1.72 40.03 30.80
N ALA A 504 -2.46 39.48 29.85
CA ALA A 504 -1.97 39.14 28.52
C ALA A 504 -2.28 40.27 27.55
N VAL A 505 -1.26 40.80 26.87
CA VAL A 505 -1.40 41.82 25.84
C VAL A 505 -1.37 41.14 24.45
N PRO A 506 -2.51 41.01 23.76
CA PRO A 506 -2.59 40.28 22.53
C PRO A 506 -1.56 40.74 21.48
N GLY A 507 -0.79 39.79 20.91
CA GLY A 507 0.22 40.07 19.88
C GLY A 507 1.49 40.77 20.35
N LYS A 508 1.60 41.14 21.64
CA LYS A 508 2.78 41.84 22.19
C LYS A 508 3.51 41.02 23.24
N GLY A 509 2.81 40.55 24.28
CA GLY A 509 3.42 39.85 25.40
C GLY A 509 2.55 39.76 26.65
N LEU A 510 3.18 39.62 27.79
CA LEU A 510 2.56 39.44 29.10
C LEU A 510 3.10 40.47 30.09
N GLN A 511 2.25 40.89 31.04
CA GLN A 511 2.69 41.73 32.16
C GLN A 511 2.05 41.29 33.48
N GLY A 512 2.68 41.68 34.59
CA GLY A 512 2.22 41.38 35.93
C GLY A 512 3.08 42.04 36.99
N LYS A 513 2.88 41.66 38.26
CA LYS A 513 3.67 42.19 39.39
C LYS A 513 4.32 41.07 40.17
N VAL A 514 5.62 41.18 40.43
CA VAL A 514 6.39 40.32 41.31
C VAL A 514 6.89 41.13 42.49
N ALA A 515 6.51 40.75 43.72
CA ALA A 515 6.82 41.51 44.93
C ALA A 515 6.52 43.02 44.83
N GLY A 516 5.39 43.37 44.21
CA GLY A 516 4.94 44.75 43.99
C GLY A 516 5.66 45.50 42.85
N LYS A 517 6.61 44.89 42.16
CA LYS A 517 7.32 45.47 41.00
C LYS A 517 6.69 44.94 39.69
N VAL A 518 6.49 45.85 38.74
CA VAL A 518 5.98 45.49 37.43
C VAL A 518 7.04 44.66 36.69
N ILE A 519 6.60 43.53 36.16
CA ILE A 519 7.34 42.67 35.23
C ILE A 519 6.58 42.65 33.89
N ALA A 520 7.30 42.69 32.75
CA ALA A 520 6.76 42.47 31.46
C ALA A 520 7.67 41.55 30.67
N GLY A 521 7.07 40.69 29.82
CA GLY A 521 7.77 39.77 28.93
C GLY A 521 7.09 39.77 27.54
N GLY A 522 7.86 39.76 26.46
CA GLY A 522 7.31 39.78 25.13
C GLY A 522 8.30 40.13 24.02
N ASN A 523 7.79 40.60 22.86
CA ASN A 523 8.63 41.06 21.77
C ASN A 523 9.40 42.36 22.10
N ALA A 524 10.41 42.71 21.28
CA ALA A 524 11.24 43.86 21.48
C ALA A 524 10.43 45.17 21.57
N ASP A 525 9.44 45.33 20.71
CA ASP A 525 8.66 46.57 20.62
C ASP A 525 7.81 46.78 21.91
N PHE A 526 7.21 45.70 22.42
CA PHE A 526 6.46 45.77 23.69
C PHE A 526 7.36 46.13 24.85
N ILE A 527 8.58 45.59 24.90
CA ILE A 527 9.49 45.92 26.00
C ILE A 527 10.07 47.34 25.88
N ARG A 528 10.25 47.85 24.64
CA ARG A 528 10.61 49.25 24.41
C ARG A 528 9.54 50.26 24.88
N GLU A 529 8.25 49.86 24.91
CA GLU A 529 7.21 50.65 25.55
C GLU A 529 7.34 50.77 27.06
N THR A 530 8.05 49.80 27.72
CA THR A 530 8.19 49.73 29.18
C THR A 530 9.55 50.20 29.68
N CYS A 531 10.62 50.08 28.86
CA CYS A 531 11.97 50.48 29.21
C CYS A 531 12.88 50.59 27.97
N GLU A 532 13.98 51.38 28.07
CA GLU A 532 15.02 51.36 27.05
C GLU A 532 15.83 50.05 27.09
N LEU A 533 15.88 49.36 25.95
CA LEU A 533 16.72 48.18 25.81
C LEU A 533 18.21 48.59 25.74
N THR A 534 19.09 47.84 26.40
CA THR A 534 20.52 48.07 26.29
C THR A 534 21.03 47.53 24.94
N SER A 535 22.04 48.18 24.35
CA SER A 535 22.65 47.76 23.08
C SER A 535 23.20 46.30 23.12
N ASP A 536 23.59 45.81 24.30
CA ASP A 536 24.02 44.42 24.46
C ASP A 536 22.87 43.43 24.35
N LEU A 537 21.66 43.74 24.87
CA LEU A 537 20.50 42.91 24.76
C LEU A 537 19.89 42.95 23.35
N GLU A 538 19.90 44.12 22.68
CA GLU A 538 19.48 44.25 21.31
C GLU A 538 20.37 43.41 20.39
N ARG A 539 21.69 43.51 20.53
CA ARG A 539 22.64 42.69 19.76
C ARG A 539 22.43 41.20 20.01
N ALA A 540 22.25 40.80 21.27
CA ALA A 540 22.01 39.42 21.64
C ALA A 540 20.71 38.87 20.99
N GLY A 541 19.63 39.68 20.98
CA GLY A 541 18.38 39.30 20.33
C GLY A 541 18.49 39.26 18.80
N GLU A 542 19.25 40.21 18.21
CA GLU A 542 19.50 40.17 16.75
C GLU A 542 20.33 38.95 16.34
N GLU A 543 21.36 38.57 17.13
CA GLU A 543 22.12 37.34 16.94
C GLU A 543 21.20 36.12 17.01
N MET A 544 20.36 36.04 18.06
CA MET A 544 19.38 34.97 18.20
C MET A 544 18.45 34.89 17.00
N SER A 545 17.93 36.04 16.54
CA SER A 545 17.04 36.09 15.37
C SER A 545 17.73 35.65 14.07
N ARG A 546 19.02 35.95 13.88
CA ARG A 546 19.82 35.46 12.74
C ARG A 546 20.00 33.94 12.80
N ASP A 547 20.16 33.39 14.02
CA ASP A 547 20.28 31.96 14.25
C ASP A 547 18.93 31.20 14.25
N GLY A 548 17.83 31.87 13.86
CA GLY A 548 16.49 31.28 13.81
C GLY A 548 15.84 31.06 15.19
N VAL A 549 16.33 31.74 16.21
CA VAL A 549 15.83 31.66 17.57
C VAL A 549 14.92 32.87 17.84
N THR A 550 13.75 32.65 18.39
CA THR A 550 12.79 33.71 18.75
C THR A 550 13.23 34.35 20.08
N PRO A 551 13.67 35.63 20.10
CA PRO A 551 14.05 36.32 21.31
C PRO A 551 12.81 36.83 22.05
N LEU A 552 12.65 36.44 23.30
CA LEU A 552 11.66 36.98 24.23
C LEU A 552 12.38 37.89 25.24
N TYR A 553 12.07 39.17 25.23
CA TYR A 553 12.66 40.15 26.10
C TYR A 553 11.86 40.32 27.39
N PHE A 554 12.53 40.58 28.46
CA PHE A 554 11.92 40.77 29.77
C PHE A 554 12.39 42.07 30.43
N SER A 555 11.46 42.74 31.13
CA SER A 555 11.75 43.92 31.95
C SER A 555 11.28 43.72 33.38
N LEU A 556 11.96 44.34 34.37
CA LEU A 556 11.61 44.33 35.77
C LEU A 556 11.70 45.75 36.34
N ALA A 557 10.60 46.24 36.90
CA ALA A 557 10.52 47.59 37.51
C ALA A 557 10.98 48.72 36.55
N GLY A 558 10.58 48.64 35.27
CA GLY A 558 10.95 49.65 34.26
C GLY A 558 12.43 49.61 33.81
N LYS A 559 13.13 48.50 34.09
CA LYS A 559 14.52 48.27 33.63
C LYS A 559 14.62 46.96 32.86
N PRO A 560 15.48 46.87 31.80
CA PRO A 560 15.66 45.64 31.07
C PRO A 560 16.27 44.56 31.96
N ALA A 561 15.67 43.38 31.97
CA ALA A 561 16.08 42.24 32.79
C ALA A 561 16.91 41.21 31.98
N GLY A 562 16.57 40.98 30.74
CA GLY A 562 17.30 40.07 29.85
C GLY A 562 16.48 39.62 28.67
N VAL A 563 17.03 38.69 27.90
CA VAL A 563 16.38 38.04 26.77
C VAL A 563 16.54 36.52 26.88
N ILE A 564 15.44 35.80 26.61
CA ILE A 564 15.39 34.33 26.53
C ILE A 564 15.11 33.95 25.09
N GLY A 565 15.99 33.17 24.51
CA GLY A 565 15.84 32.65 23.15
C GLY A 565 15.13 31.27 23.15
N VAL A 566 14.04 31.19 22.45
CA VAL A 566 13.25 29.95 22.30
C VAL A 566 13.22 29.55 20.85
N SER A 567 13.50 28.30 20.55
CA SER A 567 13.46 27.75 19.19
C SER A 567 12.96 26.30 19.20
N ASP A 568 12.40 25.89 18.08
CA ASP A 568 12.12 24.49 17.80
C ASP A 568 13.42 23.80 17.33
N VAL A 569 13.85 22.80 18.06
CA VAL A 569 15.20 22.19 17.92
C VAL A 569 15.18 21.15 16.83
N VAL A 570 16.18 21.17 15.95
CA VAL A 570 16.41 20.14 14.93
C VAL A 570 16.68 18.79 15.60
N LYS A 571 15.98 17.74 15.17
CA LYS A 571 16.19 16.36 15.65
C LYS A 571 17.60 15.90 15.30
N GLN A 572 18.25 15.15 16.18
CA GLN A 572 19.64 14.69 16.00
C GLN A 572 19.83 13.83 14.75
N THR A 573 18.78 13.10 14.35
CA THR A 573 18.78 12.20 13.18
C THR A 573 18.49 12.89 11.85
N SER A 574 18.01 14.16 11.86
CA SER A 574 17.52 14.83 10.65
C SER A 574 18.59 15.04 9.58
N ALA A 575 19.79 15.50 9.98
CA ALA A 575 20.89 15.73 9.04
C ALA A 575 21.35 14.43 8.37
N GLU A 576 21.48 13.34 9.14
CA GLU A 576 21.83 12.03 8.61
C GLU A 576 20.74 11.48 7.68
N ALA A 577 19.46 11.60 8.05
CA ALA A 577 18.33 11.17 7.22
C ALA A 577 18.30 11.89 5.88
N ILE A 578 18.54 13.20 5.85
CA ILE A 578 18.63 14.00 4.62
C ILE A 578 19.83 13.54 3.76
N SER A 579 20.97 13.30 4.37
CA SER A 579 22.14 12.76 3.68
C SER A 579 21.83 11.40 3.03
N GLN A 580 21.16 10.50 3.76
CA GLN A 580 20.72 9.19 3.23
C GLN A 580 19.71 9.33 2.08
N MET A 581 18.77 10.26 2.15
CA MET A 581 17.83 10.53 1.05
C MET A 581 18.56 11.03 -0.20
N LYS A 582 19.54 11.91 -0.05
CA LYS A 582 20.42 12.37 -1.15
C LYS A 582 21.22 11.20 -1.74
N ALA A 583 21.76 10.30 -0.91
CA ALA A 583 22.49 9.11 -1.37
C ALA A 583 21.58 8.14 -2.16
N LEU A 584 20.30 8.07 -1.83
CA LEU A 584 19.29 7.36 -2.62
C LEU A 584 18.94 8.05 -3.95
N GLY A 585 19.53 9.23 -4.24
CA GLY A 585 19.29 10.02 -5.44
C GLY A 585 17.98 10.80 -5.41
N LEU A 586 17.42 11.08 -4.23
CA LEU A 586 16.25 11.93 -4.06
C LEU A 586 16.65 13.41 -4.01
N GLN A 587 15.85 14.27 -4.61
CA GLN A 587 15.91 15.70 -4.37
C GLN A 587 15.18 16.00 -3.07
N VAL A 588 15.84 16.63 -2.11
CA VAL A 588 15.26 16.94 -0.80
C VAL A 588 15.06 18.44 -0.69
N VAL A 589 13.83 18.86 -0.43
CA VAL A 589 13.43 20.27 -0.35
C VAL A 589 12.78 20.53 1.02
N LEU A 590 13.24 21.56 1.73
CA LEU A 590 12.63 22.05 2.95
C LEU A 590 11.50 23.01 2.61
N LEU A 591 10.34 22.80 3.19
CA LEU A 591 9.16 23.68 3.05
C LEU A 591 8.77 24.20 4.44
N THR A 592 8.69 25.54 4.61
CA THR A 592 8.37 26.14 5.89
C THR A 592 7.63 27.48 5.76
N GLY A 593 6.76 27.77 6.74
CA GLY A 593 6.15 29.09 6.91
C GLY A 593 7.06 30.15 7.53
N ASP A 594 8.24 29.78 7.99
CA ASP A 594 9.21 30.69 8.60
C ASP A 594 9.75 31.71 7.59
N ASN A 595 10.36 32.78 8.13
CA ASN A 595 11.08 33.74 7.31
C ASN A 595 12.32 33.11 6.64
N ALA A 596 12.79 33.72 5.56
CA ALA A 596 13.88 33.22 4.75
C ALA A 596 15.21 33.02 5.53
N ALA A 597 15.52 33.87 6.52
CA ALA A 597 16.73 33.76 7.31
C ALA A 597 16.73 32.52 8.20
N THR A 598 15.64 32.30 8.95
CA THR A 598 15.45 31.11 9.79
C THR A 598 15.44 29.83 8.95
N ALA A 599 14.73 29.83 7.82
CA ALA A 599 14.63 28.67 6.94
C ALA A 599 16.00 28.29 6.33
N LYS A 600 16.79 29.25 5.89
CA LYS A 600 18.15 29.03 5.40
C LYS A 600 19.09 28.52 6.49
N HIS A 601 19.00 29.07 7.70
CA HIS A 601 19.80 28.59 8.82
C HIS A 601 19.51 27.11 9.14
N ILE A 602 18.24 26.73 9.25
CA ILE A 602 17.83 25.34 9.47
C ILE A 602 18.23 24.45 8.30
N GLY A 603 18.04 24.90 7.06
CA GLY A 603 18.50 24.20 5.86
C GLY A 603 20.00 23.89 5.90
N ALA A 604 20.83 24.88 6.24
CA ALA A 604 22.27 24.71 6.35
C ALA A 604 22.65 23.71 7.47
N MET A 605 21.98 23.75 8.62
CA MET A 605 22.21 22.80 9.73
C MET A 605 21.98 21.34 9.31
N VAL A 606 21.02 21.08 8.42
CA VAL A 606 20.70 19.73 7.93
C VAL A 606 21.34 19.41 6.58
N GLY A 607 22.23 20.28 6.08
CA GLY A 607 23.00 20.05 4.85
C GLY A 607 22.23 20.27 3.56
N LEU A 608 21.21 21.14 3.55
CA LEU A 608 20.49 21.58 2.36
C LEU A 608 21.08 22.90 1.86
N ASP A 609 21.21 23.00 0.53
CA ASP A 609 21.61 24.24 -0.14
C ASP A 609 20.44 25.23 -0.17
N GLU A 610 20.70 26.51 -0.32
CA GLU A 610 19.68 27.57 -0.32
C GLU A 610 18.59 27.37 -1.38
N ASP A 611 18.95 26.84 -2.55
CA ASP A 611 18.01 26.54 -3.65
C ASP A 611 17.01 25.42 -3.33
N HIS A 612 17.27 24.65 -2.27
CA HIS A 612 16.41 23.57 -1.78
C HIS A 612 15.62 23.96 -0.53
N VAL A 613 15.48 25.27 -0.27
CA VAL A 613 14.73 25.81 0.87
C VAL A 613 13.66 26.78 0.39
N ILE A 614 12.39 26.43 0.63
CA ILE A 614 11.22 27.25 0.29
C ILE A 614 10.63 27.79 1.59
N ALA A 615 10.79 29.10 1.77
CA ALA A 615 10.41 29.82 3.00
C ALA A 615 9.13 30.67 2.80
N GLY A 616 8.45 31.02 3.89
CA GLY A 616 7.29 31.91 3.89
C GLY A 616 6.02 31.32 3.30
N VAL A 617 5.91 30.00 3.25
CA VAL A 617 4.76 29.30 2.66
C VAL A 617 3.66 29.10 3.70
N LEU A 618 2.54 29.74 3.50
CA LEU A 618 1.34 29.54 4.34
C LEU A 618 0.79 28.11 4.18
N PRO A 619 0.05 27.57 5.16
CA PRO A 619 -0.50 26.21 5.08
C PRO A 619 -1.28 25.93 3.79
N ALA A 620 -2.10 26.86 3.34
CA ALA A 620 -2.84 26.75 2.06
C ALA A 620 -1.94 26.76 0.81
N GLY A 621 -0.72 27.31 0.91
CA GLY A 621 0.25 27.38 -0.20
C GLY A 621 1.08 26.10 -0.36
N LYS A 622 1.15 25.24 0.67
CA LYS A 622 1.96 24.01 0.64
C LYS A 622 1.50 23.06 -0.49
N GLU A 623 0.19 22.94 -0.70
CA GLU A 623 -0.37 22.12 -1.80
C GLU A 623 0.08 22.62 -3.17
N ALA A 624 0.11 23.95 -3.36
CA ALA A 624 0.54 24.55 -4.63
C ALA A 624 2.02 24.26 -4.92
N GLU A 625 2.89 24.26 -3.89
CA GLU A 625 4.31 23.90 -4.04
C GLU A 625 4.48 22.42 -4.39
N VAL A 626 3.72 21.50 -3.79
CA VAL A 626 3.67 20.10 -4.20
C VAL A 626 3.33 19.99 -5.68
N ARG A 627 2.26 20.66 -6.12
CA ARG A 627 1.82 20.66 -7.53
C ARG A 627 2.89 21.23 -8.47
N ARG A 628 3.60 22.26 -8.07
CA ARG A 628 4.67 22.85 -8.85
C ARG A 628 5.81 21.87 -9.09
N LEU A 629 6.22 21.14 -8.04
CA LEU A 629 7.30 20.18 -8.11
C LEU A 629 6.89 18.88 -8.82
N GLN A 630 5.62 18.51 -8.81
CA GLN A 630 5.07 17.38 -9.58
C GLN A 630 5.30 17.52 -11.09
N ALA A 631 5.44 18.73 -11.60
CA ALA A 631 5.80 18.96 -13.01
C ALA A 631 7.21 18.48 -13.37
N ALA A 632 8.12 18.34 -12.39
CA ALA A 632 9.49 17.89 -12.55
C ALA A 632 9.69 16.40 -12.24
N GLY A 633 8.80 15.79 -11.48
CA GLY A 633 8.91 14.37 -11.09
C GLY A 633 7.88 13.95 -10.06
N ARG A 634 7.99 12.73 -9.56
CA ARG A 634 7.12 12.19 -8.51
C ARG A 634 7.54 12.71 -7.16
N VAL A 635 6.61 13.32 -6.45
CA VAL A 635 6.85 14.02 -5.19
C VAL A 635 6.30 13.24 -4.02
N ALA A 636 7.12 13.03 -2.99
CA ALA A 636 6.64 12.64 -1.67
C ALA A 636 6.59 13.88 -0.77
N MET A 637 5.48 14.08 -0.05
CA MET A 637 5.36 15.08 1.01
C MET A 637 5.46 14.42 2.36
N VAL A 638 6.29 14.97 3.25
CA VAL A 638 6.49 14.47 4.61
C VAL A 638 6.11 15.56 5.61
N GLY A 639 5.19 15.25 6.52
CA GLY A 639 4.69 16.18 7.52
C GLY A 639 4.08 15.49 8.73
N ASP A 640 3.67 16.27 9.75
CA ASP A 640 2.99 15.77 10.95
C ASP A 640 1.47 15.56 10.76
N GLY A 641 0.93 16.05 9.68
CA GLY A 641 -0.43 15.81 9.18
C GLY A 641 -1.50 16.79 9.65
N ILE A 642 -1.31 17.60 10.66
CA ILE A 642 -2.36 18.51 11.15
C ILE A 642 -2.55 19.68 10.18
N ASN A 643 -1.44 20.33 9.80
CA ASN A 643 -1.44 21.48 8.89
C ASN A 643 -1.14 21.09 7.43
N ASP A 644 -0.64 19.89 7.22
CA ASP A 644 -0.10 19.41 5.94
C ASP A 644 -1.05 18.48 5.18
N ALA A 645 -2.22 18.14 5.75
CA ALA A 645 -3.17 17.20 5.18
C ALA A 645 -3.50 17.45 3.69
N PRO A 646 -3.74 18.69 3.22
CA PRO A 646 -3.96 18.95 1.80
C PRO A 646 -2.72 18.66 0.93
N ALA A 647 -1.51 18.97 1.43
CA ALA A 647 -0.26 18.73 0.72
C ALA A 647 0.09 17.23 0.70
N LEU A 648 -0.15 16.50 1.80
CA LEU A 648 0.01 15.05 1.90
C LEU A 648 -0.90 14.32 0.92
N THR A 649 -2.17 14.71 0.87
CA THR A 649 -3.15 14.11 -0.06
C THR A 649 -2.84 14.44 -1.52
N ARG A 650 -2.24 15.61 -1.79
CA ARG A 650 -1.90 16.05 -3.15
C ARG A 650 -0.68 15.32 -3.71
N ALA A 651 0.30 15.01 -2.89
CA ALA A 651 1.54 14.34 -3.31
C ALA A 651 1.25 12.93 -3.91
N GLU A 652 2.15 12.40 -4.76
CA GLU A 652 2.06 11.00 -5.18
C GLU A 652 2.24 10.04 -4.02
N THR A 653 2.90 10.49 -2.96
CA THR A 653 3.05 9.73 -1.71
C THR A 653 3.04 10.72 -0.55
N GLY A 654 1.97 10.73 0.23
CA GLY A 654 1.92 11.42 1.52
C GLY A 654 2.53 10.56 2.62
N ILE A 655 3.50 11.08 3.36
CA ILE A 655 4.16 10.38 4.48
C ILE A 655 3.92 11.16 5.77
N ALA A 656 3.16 10.58 6.69
CA ALA A 656 2.96 11.16 8.03
C ALA A 656 4.01 10.64 9.01
N ILE A 657 4.61 11.54 9.78
CA ILE A 657 5.58 11.23 10.84
C ILE A 657 4.90 11.37 12.20
N GLY A 658 5.02 10.32 13.04
CA GLY A 658 4.46 10.30 14.37
C GLY A 658 2.95 9.98 14.35
N ALA A 659 2.55 8.86 14.91
CA ALA A 659 1.19 8.33 14.86
C ALA A 659 0.16 9.11 15.72
N GLY A 660 0.41 10.40 16.03
CA GLY A 660 -0.32 11.14 17.06
C GLY A 660 -1.62 11.82 16.65
N ALA A 661 -1.91 11.98 15.36
CA ALA A 661 -3.12 12.67 14.91
C ALA A 661 -3.93 11.81 13.94
N ASP A 662 -5.21 11.56 14.29
CA ASP A 662 -6.13 10.78 13.44
C ASP A 662 -6.26 11.39 12.03
N VAL A 663 -6.16 12.73 11.91
CA VAL A 663 -6.19 13.46 10.62
C VAL A 663 -4.98 13.13 9.73
N ALA A 664 -3.80 12.94 10.31
CA ALA A 664 -2.60 12.51 9.59
C ALA A 664 -2.74 11.08 9.05
N LEU A 665 -3.33 10.21 9.87
CA LEU A 665 -3.65 8.84 9.49
C LEU A 665 -4.57 8.79 8.26
N ASP A 666 -5.53 9.70 8.14
CA ASP A 666 -6.47 9.70 7.02
C ASP A 666 -5.88 10.31 5.74
N ALA A 667 -5.04 11.33 5.83
CA ALA A 667 -4.49 12.05 4.69
C ALA A 667 -3.25 11.39 4.05
N ALA A 668 -2.44 10.65 4.82
CA ALA A 668 -1.18 10.09 4.34
C ALA A 668 -1.34 8.70 3.71
N ASP A 669 -0.46 8.35 2.79
CA ASP A 669 -0.30 7.02 2.17
C ASP A 669 0.60 6.09 2.98
N VAL A 670 1.59 6.67 3.65
CA VAL A 670 2.55 5.99 4.52
C VAL A 670 2.52 6.64 5.88
N VAL A 671 2.45 5.83 6.93
CA VAL A 671 2.48 6.30 8.32
C VAL A 671 3.73 5.76 9.00
N LEU A 672 4.54 6.66 9.51
CA LEU A 672 5.71 6.34 10.32
C LEU A 672 5.31 6.43 11.79
N VAL A 673 5.33 5.28 12.47
CA VAL A 673 4.90 5.17 13.88
C VAL A 673 5.78 6.03 14.78
N ARG A 674 7.07 6.11 14.44
CA ARG A 674 8.03 6.93 15.16
C ARG A 674 8.08 8.35 14.61
N SER A 675 8.37 9.31 15.49
CA SER A 675 8.66 10.69 15.08
C SER A 675 10.14 10.87 14.68
N ASP A 676 10.66 9.96 13.83
CA ASP A 676 12.06 9.96 13.38
C ASP A 676 12.15 10.07 11.84
N LEU A 677 12.85 11.12 11.37
CA LEU A 677 13.03 11.36 9.93
C LEU A 677 13.82 10.24 9.23
N ALA A 678 14.63 9.46 9.96
CA ALA A 678 15.40 8.32 9.44
C ALA A 678 14.50 7.19 8.90
N ASP A 679 13.21 7.15 9.27
CA ASP A 679 12.27 6.17 8.74
C ASP A 679 11.79 6.52 7.31
N VAL A 680 11.94 7.77 6.84
CA VAL A 680 11.62 8.15 5.45
C VAL A 680 12.55 7.46 4.44
N PRO A 681 13.89 7.57 4.52
CA PRO A 681 14.76 6.80 3.62
C PRO A 681 14.59 5.29 3.80
N ALA A 682 14.26 4.80 5.00
CA ALA A 682 13.96 3.39 5.23
C ALA A 682 12.70 2.93 4.47
N ALA A 683 11.63 3.74 4.45
CA ALA A 683 10.41 3.46 3.68
C ALA A 683 10.71 3.40 2.17
N VAL A 684 11.50 4.32 1.64
CA VAL A 684 11.89 4.33 0.23
C VAL A 684 12.75 3.10 -0.12
N ARG A 685 13.71 2.72 0.73
CA ARG A 685 14.54 1.50 0.53
C ARG A 685 13.68 0.25 0.49
N LEU A 686 12.79 0.10 1.45
CA LEU A 686 11.87 -1.04 1.53
C LEU A 686 11.00 -1.12 0.28
N SER A 687 10.38 -0.02 -0.10
CA SER A 687 9.55 0.05 -1.30
C SER A 687 10.35 -0.33 -2.56
N ARG A 688 11.56 0.24 -2.76
CA ARG A 688 12.45 -0.13 -3.89
C ARG A 688 12.85 -1.60 -3.88
N ALA A 689 13.06 -2.19 -2.70
CA ALA A 689 13.36 -3.62 -2.57
C ALA A 689 12.17 -4.48 -2.98
N VAL A 690 10.95 -4.11 -2.56
CA VAL A 690 9.70 -4.80 -2.93
C VAL A 690 9.44 -4.69 -4.43
N VAL A 691 9.53 -3.49 -5.00
CA VAL A 691 9.37 -3.26 -6.45
C VAL A 691 10.37 -4.08 -7.26
N ARG A 692 11.63 -4.11 -6.86
CA ARG A 692 12.67 -4.96 -7.49
C ARG A 692 12.32 -6.44 -7.40
N ASN A 693 11.84 -6.87 -6.27
CA ASN A 693 11.40 -8.26 -6.05
C ASN A 693 10.21 -8.62 -6.97
N ILE A 694 9.23 -7.71 -7.10
CA ILE A 694 8.09 -7.87 -8.02
C ILE A 694 8.59 -8.02 -9.47
N HIS A 695 9.50 -7.14 -9.92
CA HIS A 695 10.05 -7.25 -11.28
C HIS A 695 10.80 -8.58 -11.50
N GLN A 696 11.57 -9.04 -10.52
CA GLN A 696 12.24 -10.35 -10.59
C GLN A 696 11.22 -11.49 -10.68
N ASN A 697 10.17 -11.45 -9.87
CA ASN A 697 9.11 -12.46 -9.89
C ASN A 697 8.38 -12.49 -11.23
N LEU A 698 8.02 -11.33 -11.76
CA LEU A 698 7.38 -11.19 -13.07
C LEU A 698 8.29 -11.68 -14.20
N PHE A 699 9.58 -11.30 -14.17
CA PHE A 699 10.57 -11.77 -15.14
C PHE A 699 10.63 -13.30 -15.17
N TRP A 700 10.80 -13.96 -14.02
CA TRP A 700 10.85 -15.41 -13.94
C TRP A 700 9.55 -16.09 -14.37
N ALA A 701 8.39 -15.52 -14.00
CA ALA A 701 7.10 -16.04 -14.41
C ALA A 701 6.91 -16.03 -15.94
N PHE A 702 7.39 -15.00 -16.64
CA PHE A 702 7.32 -14.92 -18.10
C PHE A 702 8.42 -15.70 -18.80
N PHE A 703 9.65 -15.58 -18.35
CA PHE A 703 10.82 -16.23 -18.95
C PHE A 703 10.63 -17.74 -19.02
N TYR A 704 10.14 -18.31 -17.95
CA TYR A 704 9.87 -19.73 -17.86
C TYR A 704 8.89 -20.19 -18.94
N ASN A 705 7.76 -19.51 -19.10
CA ASN A 705 6.78 -19.83 -20.14
C ASN A 705 7.35 -19.61 -21.55
N ALA A 706 8.09 -18.53 -21.77
CA ALA A 706 8.69 -18.20 -23.06
C ALA A 706 9.67 -19.30 -23.55
N VAL A 707 10.40 -19.94 -22.64
CA VAL A 707 11.32 -21.04 -22.95
C VAL A 707 10.59 -22.36 -23.10
N CYS A 708 9.66 -22.65 -22.18
CA CYS A 708 9.02 -23.98 -22.13
C CYS A 708 7.91 -24.17 -23.16
N ILE A 709 7.21 -23.14 -23.63
CA ILE A 709 6.18 -23.29 -24.66
C ILE A 709 6.76 -23.81 -25.99
N PRO A 710 7.85 -23.25 -26.57
CA PRO A 710 8.48 -23.80 -27.76
C PRO A 710 8.99 -25.24 -27.60
N LEU A 711 9.54 -25.57 -26.41
CA LEU A 711 9.95 -26.92 -26.07
C LEU A 711 8.77 -27.91 -26.05
N ALA A 712 7.65 -27.50 -25.43
CA ALA A 712 6.43 -28.31 -25.38
C ALA A 712 5.77 -28.47 -26.75
N ALA A 713 5.79 -27.39 -27.57
CA ALA A 713 5.33 -27.43 -28.95
C ALA A 713 6.16 -28.36 -29.85
N GLY A 714 7.35 -28.80 -29.42
CA GLY A 714 8.18 -29.72 -30.17
C GLY A 714 9.09 -29.06 -31.20
N VAL A 715 9.37 -27.73 -31.10
CA VAL A 715 10.26 -27.02 -32.04
C VAL A 715 11.66 -27.62 -32.07
N PHE A 716 12.10 -28.20 -30.97
CA PHE A 716 13.46 -28.75 -30.81
C PHE A 716 13.51 -30.27 -30.89
N THR A 717 12.46 -30.92 -31.39
CA THR A 717 12.45 -32.39 -31.60
C THR A 717 13.51 -32.86 -32.56
N GLY A 718 13.88 -32.03 -33.55
CA GLY A 718 14.94 -32.34 -34.55
C GLY A 718 16.32 -32.52 -33.92
N ILE A 719 16.56 -31.98 -32.73
CA ILE A 719 17.81 -32.16 -31.94
C ILE A 719 17.61 -33.09 -30.73
N GLY A 720 16.50 -33.85 -30.69
CA GLY A 720 16.23 -34.86 -29.69
C GLY A 720 15.68 -34.32 -28.34
N ILE A 721 15.39 -33.02 -28.26
CA ILE A 721 14.83 -32.42 -27.03
C ILE A 721 13.30 -32.42 -27.12
N THR A 722 12.66 -33.14 -26.22
CA THR A 722 11.19 -33.22 -26.14
C THR A 722 10.71 -33.02 -24.72
N LEU A 723 9.62 -32.29 -24.56
CA LEU A 723 8.94 -32.11 -23.28
C LEU A 723 7.61 -32.87 -23.29
N ASN A 724 7.41 -33.75 -22.32
CA ASN A 724 6.15 -34.46 -22.15
C ASN A 724 5.24 -33.73 -21.16
N PRO A 725 3.91 -34.00 -21.14
CA PRO A 725 2.97 -33.32 -20.26
C PRO A 725 3.30 -33.46 -18.75
N MET A 726 3.92 -34.56 -18.34
CA MET A 726 4.27 -34.79 -16.93
C MET A 726 5.40 -33.87 -16.47
N ILE A 727 6.50 -33.79 -17.27
CA ILE A 727 7.62 -32.89 -16.98
C ILE A 727 7.14 -31.42 -17.04
N ALA A 728 6.26 -31.09 -17.99
CA ALA A 728 5.65 -29.77 -18.09
C ALA A 728 4.90 -29.39 -16.80
N SER A 729 4.09 -30.30 -16.25
CA SER A 729 3.34 -30.08 -15.00
C SER A 729 4.26 -29.90 -13.79
N ALA A 730 5.32 -30.73 -13.69
CA ALA A 730 6.30 -30.62 -12.58
C ALA A 730 7.03 -29.28 -12.63
N ALA A 731 7.47 -28.88 -13.80
CA ALA A 731 8.17 -27.64 -14.05
C ALA A 731 7.30 -26.40 -13.70
N MET A 732 6.02 -26.41 -14.07
CA MET A 732 5.06 -25.38 -13.73
C MET A 732 4.91 -25.22 -12.21
N SER A 733 4.81 -26.32 -11.47
CA SER A 733 4.70 -26.30 -10.01
C SER A 733 5.94 -25.67 -9.36
N LEU A 734 7.15 -25.97 -9.88
CA LEU A 734 8.40 -25.40 -9.40
C LEU A 734 8.48 -23.89 -9.62
N SER A 735 7.92 -23.36 -10.72
CA SER A 735 7.89 -21.92 -10.99
C SER A 735 7.20 -21.13 -9.88
N SER A 736 6.06 -21.60 -9.38
CA SER A 736 5.34 -20.95 -8.27
C SER A 736 6.16 -20.94 -6.97
N VAL A 737 6.87 -22.04 -6.68
CA VAL A 737 7.76 -22.14 -5.51
C VAL A 737 8.90 -21.12 -5.61
N CYS A 738 9.51 -20.96 -6.79
CA CYS A 738 10.59 -19.98 -7.01
C CYS A 738 10.13 -18.55 -6.73
N VAL A 739 8.95 -18.15 -7.22
CA VAL A 739 8.38 -16.81 -7.00
C VAL A 739 8.16 -16.55 -5.52
N VAL A 740 7.53 -17.49 -4.79
CA VAL A 740 7.27 -17.31 -3.36
C VAL A 740 8.55 -17.28 -2.55
N THR A 741 9.50 -18.18 -2.85
CA THR A 741 10.80 -18.19 -2.16
C THR A 741 11.56 -16.89 -2.37
N ASN A 742 11.54 -16.32 -3.58
CA ASN A 742 12.14 -15.02 -3.84
C ASN A 742 11.46 -13.90 -3.04
N ALA A 743 10.13 -13.91 -2.94
CA ALA A 743 9.40 -12.93 -2.13
C ALA A 743 9.71 -13.06 -0.63
N LEU A 744 9.82 -14.28 -0.10
CA LEU A 744 10.18 -14.52 1.30
C LEU A 744 11.59 -14.01 1.68
N ARG A 745 12.50 -13.84 0.72
CA ARG A 745 13.80 -13.18 0.95
C ARG A 745 13.67 -11.77 1.51
N LEU A 746 12.56 -11.08 1.24
CA LEU A 746 12.30 -9.76 1.83
C LEU A 746 12.26 -9.79 3.36
N ASN A 747 11.93 -10.91 4.01
CA ASN A 747 11.95 -11.03 5.46
C ASN A 747 13.35 -10.83 6.08
N THR A 748 14.41 -11.02 5.30
CA THR A 748 15.81 -10.79 5.73
C THR A 748 16.31 -9.39 5.37
N PHE A 749 15.47 -8.57 4.73
CA PHE A 749 15.85 -7.22 4.33
C PHE A 749 15.78 -6.26 5.53
N ASN A 750 16.87 -5.53 5.78
CA ASN A 750 16.89 -4.47 6.78
C ASN A 750 16.71 -3.10 6.12
N PRO A 751 15.54 -2.44 6.27
CA PRO A 751 15.26 -1.16 5.61
C PRO A 751 16.10 0.01 6.17
N ARG A 752 16.65 -0.12 7.39
CA ARG A 752 17.48 0.92 8.01
C ARG A 752 18.96 0.88 7.61
N SER A 753 19.40 -0.17 6.92
CA SER A 753 20.78 -0.27 6.45
C SER A 753 21.01 0.57 5.21
N ALA A 754 21.89 1.58 5.31
CA ALA A 754 22.32 2.44 4.20
C ALA A 754 23.45 1.83 3.35
N ALA A 755 23.92 0.62 3.67
CA ALA A 755 25.12 0.02 3.06
C ALA A 755 25.06 -0.15 1.52
N HIS A 756 23.87 -0.10 0.93
CA HIS A 756 23.64 -0.34 -0.51
C HIS A 756 22.88 0.82 -1.17
N ASP A 757 22.90 2.00 -0.56
CA ASP A 757 22.25 3.17 -1.12
C ASP A 757 22.95 3.59 -2.40
N ALA A 758 22.16 3.68 -3.46
CA ALA A 758 22.62 4.16 -4.76
C ALA A 758 21.45 4.80 -5.50
N PRO A 759 21.69 5.82 -6.30
CA PRO A 759 20.66 6.38 -7.17
C PRO A 759 20.22 5.34 -8.21
N PRO A 760 18.97 5.39 -8.67
CA PRO A 760 18.47 4.47 -9.70
C PRO A 760 19.29 4.57 -10.98
N LYS A 761 19.68 3.42 -11.56
CA LYS A 761 20.55 3.33 -12.75
C LYS A 761 19.96 3.96 -14.03
N HIS A 762 18.65 4.20 -14.07
CA HIS A 762 17.93 4.77 -15.22
C HIS A 762 17.18 6.06 -14.84
N LYS A 763 17.80 6.93 -14.08
CA LYS A 763 17.23 8.26 -13.88
C LYS A 763 17.49 9.08 -15.15
N ALA A 764 16.44 9.54 -15.83
CA ALA A 764 16.54 10.72 -16.67
C ALA A 764 17.21 11.81 -15.83
N PRO A 765 18.13 12.63 -16.40
CA PRO A 765 18.73 13.71 -15.63
C PRO A 765 17.60 14.46 -14.93
N ALA A 766 17.77 14.65 -13.62
CA ALA A 766 16.79 15.40 -12.83
C ALA A 766 16.52 16.70 -13.60
N ARG A 767 15.30 16.92 -14.03
CA ARG A 767 14.92 18.21 -14.58
C ARG A 767 15.21 19.19 -13.45
N GLU A 768 16.15 20.12 -13.69
CA GLU A 768 16.46 21.14 -12.72
C GLU A 768 15.15 21.72 -12.21
N LEU A 769 15.04 21.82 -10.88
CA LEU A 769 13.90 22.54 -10.27
C LEU A 769 13.80 23.86 -11.01
N PRO A 770 12.60 24.29 -11.45
CA PRO A 770 12.45 25.59 -12.08
C PRO A 770 13.12 26.61 -11.18
N ALA A 771 14.21 27.20 -11.68
CA ALA A 771 14.91 28.25 -10.98
C ALA A 771 13.97 29.46 -10.92
N GLU A 772 13.32 29.59 -9.80
CA GLU A 772 12.63 30.73 -9.23
C GLU A 772 12.08 30.20 -7.89
N THR A 773 12.46 30.63 -6.72
CA THR A 773 12.51 31.97 -6.29
C THR A 773 12.83 31.96 -4.80
N VAL A 774 13.91 32.50 -4.42
CA VAL A 774 13.95 33.24 -3.16
C VAL A 774 12.93 34.36 -3.37
N CYS A 775 11.79 34.29 -2.73
CA CYS A 775 10.95 35.44 -2.57
C CYS A 775 11.75 36.40 -1.68
N GLU A 776 12.59 37.24 -2.31
CA GLU A 776 13.09 38.43 -1.64
C GLU A 776 11.87 39.15 -1.09
N THR A 777 11.86 39.32 0.21
CA THR A 777 10.97 40.21 0.94
C THR A 777 11.11 41.64 0.39
N ARG A 778 10.60 41.91 -0.75
CA ARG A 778 9.94 43.16 -0.99
C ARG A 778 8.55 42.96 -0.41
N SER A 779 8.24 43.73 0.64
CA SER A 779 6.89 44.03 0.98
C SER A 779 6.07 44.03 -0.32
N CYS A 780 5.34 42.93 -0.58
CA CYS A 780 4.20 43.06 -1.42
C CYS A 780 3.35 44.11 -0.73
N PRO A 781 3.21 45.30 -1.27
CA PRO A 781 2.00 46.03 -0.96
C PRO A 781 0.94 44.95 -1.21
N VAL A 782 0.08 44.74 -0.23
CA VAL A 782 -1.26 44.30 -0.49
C VAL A 782 -1.84 45.37 -1.42
N LYS A 783 -1.46 45.32 -2.69
CA LYS A 783 -2.38 45.59 -3.72
C LYS A 783 -3.38 44.44 -3.56
N ASN A 784 -4.48 44.78 -2.96
CA ASN A 784 -5.76 44.34 -3.44
C ASN A 784 -5.78 44.69 -4.95
N GLU A 785 -5.00 44.00 -5.74
CA GLU A 785 -5.50 43.47 -6.98
C GLU A 785 -6.47 42.37 -6.49
N ILE A 786 -7.63 42.83 -6.09
CA ILE A 786 -8.83 42.33 -6.76
C ILE A 786 -8.32 42.18 -8.21
N LYS A 787 -7.87 40.96 -8.59
CA LYS A 787 -8.12 40.49 -9.93
C LYS A 787 -9.59 40.80 -10.06
N THR A 788 -9.90 41.93 -10.62
CA THR A 788 -11.05 42.01 -11.47
C THR A 788 -10.97 40.68 -12.19
N GLU A 789 -11.81 39.72 -11.81
CA GLU A 789 -12.32 38.78 -12.75
C GLU A 789 -12.54 39.64 -13.96
N GLU A 790 -11.67 39.53 -14.96
CA GLU A 790 -12.06 39.85 -16.30
C GLU A 790 -13.37 39.12 -16.39
N VAL A 791 -14.43 39.89 -16.51
CA VAL A 791 -15.78 39.38 -16.64
C VAL A 791 -15.73 38.58 -17.93
N THR A 792 -15.32 37.33 -17.82
CA THR A 792 -15.39 36.38 -18.91
C THR A 792 -16.87 36.19 -19.12
N MET A 793 -17.41 36.83 -20.15
CA MET A 793 -18.77 36.56 -20.55
C MET A 793 -18.86 35.07 -20.87
N LYS A 794 -19.73 34.35 -20.19
CA LYS A 794 -20.00 32.95 -20.46
C LYS A 794 -21.27 32.88 -21.29
N LYS A 795 -21.21 32.20 -22.43
CA LYS A 795 -22.39 31.90 -23.24
C LYS A 795 -22.62 30.40 -23.25
N THR A 796 -23.87 29.97 -23.15
CA THR A 796 -24.25 28.55 -23.22
C THR A 796 -24.92 28.29 -24.56
N ILE A 797 -24.34 27.39 -25.35
CA ILE A 797 -24.83 27.01 -26.68
C ILE A 797 -25.56 25.66 -26.54
N HIS A 798 -26.81 25.60 -26.99
CA HIS A 798 -27.58 24.36 -27.07
C HIS A 798 -27.36 23.70 -28.41
N ILE A 799 -26.92 22.43 -28.41
CA ILE A 799 -26.48 21.72 -29.62
C ILE A 799 -27.18 20.34 -29.70
N GLU A 800 -27.85 20.12 -30.82
CA GLU A 800 -28.44 18.81 -31.17
C GLU A 800 -27.55 18.03 -32.14
N GLY A 801 -27.58 16.71 -32.02
CA GLY A 801 -26.84 15.80 -32.91
C GLY A 801 -25.52 15.26 -32.30
N MET A 802 -25.10 15.67 -31.10
CA MET A 802 -23.95 15.08 -30.43
C MET A 802 -24.31 13.75 -29.74
N MET A 803 -23.68 12.66 -30.12
CA MET A 803 -24.01 11.31 -29.60
C MET A 803 -22.89 10.64 -28.79
N CYS A 804 -21.69 11.20 -28.69
CA CYS A 804 -20.56 10.59 -28.03
C CYS A 804 -19.43 11.59 -27.69
N GLY A 805 -18.48 11.21 -26.85
CA GLY A 805 -17.32 12.03 -26.47
C GLY A 805 -16.42 12.48 -27.65
N HIS A 806 -16.48 11.82 -28.82
CA HIS A 806 -15.78 12.28 -30.02
C HIS A 806 -16.45 13.53 -30.63
N CYS A 807 -17.79 13.58 -30.56
CA CYS A 807 -18.56 14.75 -30.95
C CYS A 807 -18.22 15.95 -30.06
N GLU A 808 -18.11 15.73 -28.72
CA GLU A 808 -17.69 16.78 -27.78
C GLU A 808 -16.32 17.38 -28.14
N ALA A 809 -15.32 16.51 -28.40
CA ALA A 809 -13.98 16.94 -28.75
C ALA A 809 -13.96 17.73 -30.08
N THR A 810 -14.81 17.37 -31.04
CA THR A 810 -14.92 18.04 -32.34
C THR A 810 -15.53 19.42 -32.19
N VAL A 811 -16.64 19.57 -31.46
CA VAL A 811 -17.31 20.82 -31.18
C VAL A 811 -16.42 21.73 -30.32
N LYS A 812 -15.79 21.19 -29.28
CA LYS A 812 -14.83 21.91 -28.43
C LYS A 812 -13.72 22.57 -29.26
N LYS A 813 -13.08 21.78 -30.11
CA LYS A 813 -11.98 22.24 -30.97
C LYS A 813 -12.45 23.31 -31.98
N ALA A 814 -13.67 23.20 -32.46
CA ALA A 814 -14.23 24.19 -33.39
C ALA A 814 -14.52 25.54 -32.70
N LEU A 815 -15.03 25.53 -31.48
CA LEU A 815 -15.30 26.72 -30.67
C LEU A 815 -14.01 27.37 -30.17
N GLU A 816 -13.05 26.58 -29.68
CA GLU A 816 -11.75 27.09 -29.21
C GLU A 816 -10.84 27.61 -30.34
N ALA A 817 -11.17 27.35 -31.58
CA ALA A 817 -10.46 27.90 -32.75
C ALA A 817 -10.93 29.33 -33.14
N LEU A 818 -11.96 29.85 -32.50
CA LEU A 818 -12.45 31.20 -32.75
C LEU A 818 -11.66 32.24 -31.93
N ASP A 819 -11.26 33.34 -32.57
CA ASP A 819 -10.63 34.44 -31.88
C ASP A 819 -11.60 35.09 -30.87
N GLY A 820 -11.18 35.17 -29.60
CA GLY A 820 -12.01 35.67 -28.50
C GLY A 820 -12.63 34.61 -27.63
N VAL A 821 -12.48 33.31 -27.95
CA VAL A 821 -12.86 32.18 -27.11
C VAL A 821 -11.66 31.70 -26.27
N GLN A 822 -11.78 31.76 -24.96
CA GLN A 822 -10.75 31.32 -24.02
C GLN A 822 -10.79 29.82 -23.79
N SER A 823 -12.01 29.28 -23.62
CA SER A 823 -12.22 27.82 -23.40
C SER A 823 -13.67 27.43 -23.70
N ALA A 824 -13.91 26.20 -24.12
CA ALA A 824 -15.24 25.64 -24.31
C ALA A 824 -15.36 24.30 -23.51
N GLU A 825 -16.43 24.19 -22.75
CA GLU A 825 -16.79 22.97 -22.01
C GLU A 825 -18.04 22.35 -22.66
N VAL A 826 -17.89 21.23 -23.34
CA VAL A 826 -18.94 20.61 -24.18
C VAL A 826 -19.41 19.32 -23.57
N SER A 827 -20.73 19.11 -23.48
CA SER A 827 -21.34 17.88 -22.96
C SER A 827 -22.38 17.33 -23.94
N HIS A 828 -22.17 16.14 -24.47
CA HIS A 828 -23.13 15.44 -25.32
C HIS A 828 -24.33 14.92 -24.54
N GLU A 829 -24.15 14.58 -23.25
CA GLU A 829 -25.24 14.13 -22.37
C GLU A 829 -26.26 15.23 -22.10
N LYS A 830 -25.80 16.48 -21.99
CA LYS A 830 -26.64 17.64 -21.74
C LYS A 830 -27.02 18.37 -23.01
N GLY A 831 -26.41 18.05 -24.14
CA GLY A 831 -26.63 18.76 -25.41
C GLY A 831 -26.18 20.23 -25.36
N THR A 832 -25.16 20.60 -24.57
CA THR A 832 -24.75 21.97 -24.34
C THR A 832 -23.25 22.17 -24.46
N ALA A 833 -22.82 23.38 -24.88
CA ALA A 833 -21.45 23.85 -24.80
C ALA A 833 -21.41 25.20 -24.05
N ILE A 834 -20.65 25.28 -22.95
CA ILE A 834 -20.42 26.51 -22.19
C ILE A 834 -19.11 27.11 -22.68
N VAL A 835 -19.16 28.30 -23.22
CA VAL A 835 -18.03 29.01 -23.82
C VAL A 835 -17.66 30.23 -22.97
N ALA A 836 -16.38 30.26 -22.53
CA ALA A 836 -15.81 31.43 -21.83
C ALA A 836 -15.14 32.34 -22.86
N LEU A 837 -15.55 33.62 -22.91
CA LEU A 837 -15.13 34.61 -23.90
C LEU A 837 -14.21 35.66 -23.27
N THR A 838 -13.10 35.98 -23.93
CA THR A 838 -12.20 37.11 -23.59
C THR A 838 -12.57 38.40 -24.34
N ALA A 839 -13.36 38.28 -25.39
CA ALA A 839 -13.90 39.39 -26.18
C ALA A 839 -15.35 39.07 -26.57
N ASP A 840 -16.13 40.06 -26.92
CA ASP A 840 -17.52 39.85 -27.39
C ASP A 840 -17.49 39.18 -28.78
N VAL A 841 -17.80 37.89 -28.79
CA VAL A 841 -17.93 37.08 -30.03
C VAL A 841 -19.40 37.00 -30.41
N ALA A 842 -19.71 37.33 -31.66
CA ALA A 842 -21.08 37.32 -32.14
C ALA A 842 -21.68 35.91 -32.11
N ASP A 843 -22.93 35.76 -31.68
CA ASP A 843 -23.65 34.48 -31.62
C ASP A 843 -23.73 33.79 -32.99
N ALA A 844 -23.71 34.54 -34.07
CA ALA A 844 -23.66 34.02 -35.42
C ALA A 844 -22.37 33.28 -35.75
N ASP A 845 -21.21 33.73 -35.20
CA ASP A 845 -19.90 33.09 -35.43
C ASP A 845 -19.77 31.83 -34.61
N LEU A 846 -20.25 31.84 -33.36
CA LEU A 846 -20.32 30.65 -32.50
C LEU A 846 -21.21 29.57 -33.12
N LYS A 847 -22.37 29.97 -33.63
CA LYS A 847 -23.29 29.10 -34.35
C LYS A 847 -22.68 28.53 -35.63
N ALA A 848 -22.08 29.36 -36.45
CA ALA A 848 -21.45 28.91 -37.70
C ALA A 848 -20.30 27.92 -37.48
N ALA A 849 -19.51 28.07 -36.42
CA ALA A 849 -18.42 27.17 -36.08
C ALA A 849 -18.91 25.78 -35.70
N VAL A 850 -20.03 25.66 -35.00
CA VAL A 850 -20.66 24.39 -34.63
C VAL A 850 -21.36 23.75 -35.82
N GLU A 851 -22.11 24.51 -36.60
CA GLU A 851 -22.86 24.04 -37.80
C GLU A 851 -21.92 23.60 -38.93
N ALA A 852 -20.74 24.22 -39.04
CA ALA A 852 -19.68 23.75 -39.96
C ALA A 852 -19.14 22.34 -39.65
N LYS A 853 -19.55 21.74 -38.55
CA LYS A 853 -19.19 20.37 -38.14
C LYS A 853 -20.40 19.42 -38.18
N ASP A 854 -21.45 19.79 -38.91
CA ASP A 854 -22.68 18.99 -39.09
C ASP A 854 -23.51 18.78 -37.80
N TYR A 855 -23.43 19.73 -36.84
CA TYR A 855 -24.29 19.77 -35.65
C TYR A 855 -25.26 20.96 -35.76
N THR A 856 -26.42 20.84 -35.12
CA THR A 856 -27.45 21.90 -35.15
C THR A 856 -27.46 22.69 -33.85
N VAL A 857 -27.35 24.02 -33.93
CA VAL A 857 -27.48 24.90 -32.76
C VAL A 857 -28.94 25.34 -32.63
N THR A 858 -29.57 24.98 -31.50
CA THR A 858 -30.99 25.26 -31.21
C THR A 858 -31.19 26.57 -30.42
N GLY A 859 -30.17 27.05 -29.71
CA GLY A 859 -30.21 28.28 -28.93
C GLY A 859 -28.84 28.66 -28.38
N ILE A 860 -28.65 29.94 -28.06
CA ILE A 860 -27.49 30.51 -27.37
C ILE A 860 -28.02 31.42 -26.28
N ASP A 861 -27.67 31.07 -25.02
CA ASP A 861 -28.01 31.84 -23.84
C ASP A 861 -26.78 32.61 -23.34
N ALA A 862 -26.95 33.84 -22.90
CA ALA A 862 -25.89 34.77 -22.49
C ALA A 862 -25.49 34.58 -21.01
#